data_485dbd21a857b0ec177261fe0f919ebd
#
_entry.id   485dbd21a857b0ec177261fe0f919ebd
#
_cell.length_a   1.000
_cell.length_b   1.000
_cell.length_c   1.000
_cell.angle_alpha   90.00
_cell.angle_beta   90.00
_cell.angle_gamma   90.00
#
_symmetry.space_group_name_H-M   'P 1'
#
loop_
_entity.id
_entity.type
_entity.pdbx_description
1 polymer ?
#
loop_
_entity_poly.entity_id
_entity_poly.type
_entity_poly.pdbx_seq_one_letter_code
_entity_poly.pdbx_strand_id
1 'polypeptide(L)'
;MTERELNVSFGDDFRSKIVESKHITWSDFIDEIKEFRVINYNHEDFERLDRNTKSNLKNGNYFIFGSSNGGRREKDILNREGLTLDFDECSFEDMNRTITRLKESKINYCLYTTASYNGNNGKFRIVIPFNKAIDTKDYRKVAENFTKSLNLPVIDEASYKPAQLFFYPCSLLDVNPIFDYRVDGEYIDVSLYHNDITHGNNKQEKQKESNITDNKTLNAPKPYDDTNVYKYDQETALLLVKKYVDNEINKADNYEFFIPMLMSIVKGVRDKEISYYTGLSAVEVLAKGNSDWAAENKKKFIYEYKNADIRTKYGFSDRYDFNPIDNKGKKNLKLLAENISNLIMSDFKVVKYGEDIYFYNGKSYSNDLNQLKRIIYNKAKGEKSTFIDEVLKQIDYRCRYIPADTPMKIALKNGYLDNGKFYPVIYDDFTPYRIDINYYEDCEKVKVVDDYIDKLTDNDPEYKNLLLEVLGHTLIVNSEFKRAVGKFFIFIGDGGNGKGTLLEIIAEILGRDNVCFLSIKDLADDRYSSSIRGKLANLGDDLQDQSINDKDMKVLKNISTCDSFTTRRLYKDPEKIKPTTTLIFTSNHLIKSFEKGKSYRRRVMWLPMYSKVEKVDPYFISKLTTEKALEYWIFLFVKGYKMLYSKREFTNSGVVNKFNENYHKENNPAFLYIEDKTIDDFLHKPVNAVNWDYEVWCNRNDYSCNKNFLREALNEKWGLTHLGVKKINGLATRVFERTAG
;
A
#
# COMPACT_ATOMS: atom_id res chain seq x y z
N MET A 1 -1.95 28.19 -29.82
CA MET A 1 -0.54 28.63 -29.84
C MET A 1 0.18 27.74 -30.85
N THR A 2 0.97 28.30 -31.74
CA THR A 2 1.82 27.49 -32.66
C THR A 2 2.83 26.75 -31.81
N GLU A 3 2.93 25.43 -32.00
CA GLU A 3 3.89 24.57 -31.30
C GLU A 3 5.33 25.04 -31.61
N ARG A 4 6.25 24.98 -30.62
CA ARG A 4 7.63 25.40 -30.83
C ARG A 4 8.36 24.44 -31.76
N GLU A 5 9.06 24.98 -32.76
CA GLU A 5 9.99 24.21 -33.59
C GLU A 5 11.29 23.95 -32.83
N LEU A 6 11.75 22.72 -32.89
CA LEU A 6 12.97 22.19 -32.29
C LEU A 6 13.97 21.81 -33.41
N ASN A 7 15.25 22.00 -33.16
CA ASN A 7 16.30 21.50 -34.07
C ASN A 7 16.80 20.15 -33.57
N VAL A 8 16.61 19.11 -34.34
CA VAL A 8 17.04 17.75 -33.99
C VAL A 8 17.92 17.21 -35.15
N SER A 9 19.07 16.62 -34.81
CA SER A 9 19.98 16.03 -35.76
C SER A 9 19.78 14.52 -35.82
N PHE A 10 19.56 13.99 -37.03
CA PHE A 10 19.26 12.58 -37.30
C PHE A 10 20.39 11.89 -38.06
N GLY A 11 20.55 10.59 -37.82
CA GLY A 11 21.46 9.72 -38.56
C GLY A 11 20.92 8.29 -38.60
N ASP A 12 21.41 7.48 -39.51
CA ASP A 12 20.94 6.12 -39.85
C ASP A 12 21.91 5.00 -39.46
N ASP A 13 23.18 5.33 -39.25
CA ASP A 13 24.22 4.39 -38.80
C ASP A 13 25.18 5.08 -37.82
N PHE A 14 25.35 4.49 -36.63
CA PHE A 14 26.27 5.06 -35.63
C PHE A 14 27.73 5.08 -36.07
N ARG A 15 28.11 4.36 -37.12
CA ARG A 15 29.44 4.41 -37.71
C ARG A 15 29.62 5.61 -38.61
N SER A 16 28.55 6.14 -39.17
CA SER A 16 28.56 7.39 -39.95
C SER A 16 28.90 8.56 -39.02
N LYS A 17 29.71 9.48 -39.50
CA LYS A 17 30.03 10.73 -38.81
C LYS A 17 29.16 11.90 -39.28
N ILE A 18 28.22 11.64 -40.16
CA ILE A 18 27.36 12.65 -40.80
C ILE A 18 25.97 12.56 -40.13
N VAL A 19 25.42 13.70 -39.79
CA VAL A 19 24.06 13.87 -39.31
C VAL A 19 23.36 15.00 -40.04
N GLU A 20 22.06 14.89 -40.23
CA GLU A 20 21.21 15.91 -40.84
C GLU A 20 20.37 16.58 -39.77
N SER A 21 20.47 17.91 -39.62
CA SER A 21 19.62 18.66 -38.70
C SER A 21 18.32 19.06 -39.39
N LYS A 22 17.20 18.79 -38.72
CA LYS A 22 15.84 19.11 -39.18
C LYS A 22 15.12 19.97 -38.15
N HIS A 23 14.24 20.84 -38.66
CA HIS A 23 13.25 21.56 -37.82
C HIS A 23 12.04 20.67 -37.68
N ILE A 24 11.60 20.39 -36.45
CA ILE A 24 10.50 19.48 -36.16
C ILE A 24 9.77 19.95 -34.92
N THR A 25 8.43 19.83 -34.91
CA THR A 25 7.67 20.07 -33.69
C THR A 25 7.85 18.93 -32.69
N TRP A 26 7.47 19.16 -31.42
CA TRP A 26 7.54 18.10 -30.43
C TRP A 26 6.60 16.94 -30.77
N SER A 27 5.39 17.24 -31.25
CA SER A 27 4.42 16.23 -31.67
C SER A 27 4.93 15.41 -32.86
N ASP A 28 5.52 16.08 -33.90
CA ASP A 28 6.07 15.38 -35.03
C ASP A 28 7.31 14.55 -34.66
N PHE A 29 8.12 15.00 -33.69
CA PHE A 29 9.26 14.22 -33.20
C PHE A 29 8.77 12.93 -32.48
N ILE A 30 7.70 13.00 -31.70
CA ILE A 30 7.10 11.80 -31.07
C ILE A 30 6.59 10.85 -32.15
N ASP A 31 5.90 11.35 -33.17
CA ASP A 31 5.38 10.55 -34.28
C ASP A 31 6.50 9.89 -35.08
N GLU A 32 7.65 10.55 -35.23
CA GLU A 32 8.84 10.01 -35.91
C GLU A 32 9.49 8.83 -35.17
N ILE A 33 9.48 8.84 -33.81
CA ILE A 33 10.21 7.85 -33.01
C ILE A 33 9.35 6.82 -32.30
N LYS A 34 8.00 6.92 -32.29
CA LYS A 34 7.12 6.08 -31.48
C LYS A 34 7.08 4.61 -31.88
N GLU A 35 7.47 4.27 -33.10
CA GLU A 35 7.45 2.91 -33.63
C GLU A 35 8.69 2.12 -33.20
N PHE A 36 8.49 0.97 -32.56
CA PHE A 36 9.58 0.08 -32.18
C PHE A 36 10.06 -0.79 -33.32
N ARG A 37 11.34 -0.71 -33.58
CA ARG A 37 11.99 -1.69 -34.48
C ARG A 37 12.19 -3.00 -33.72
N VAL A 38 11.62 -4.11 -34.20
CA VAL A 38 11.78 -5.43 -33.61
C VAL A 38 13.11 -6.06 -34.03
N ILE A 39 13.94 -6.44 -33.08
CA ILE A 39 15.15 -7.25 -33.28
C ILE A 39 14.72 -8.71 -33.18
N ASN A 40 14.97 -9.49 -34.23
CA ASN A 40 14.50 -10.88 -34.38
C ASN A 40 15.29 -11.88 -33.49
N TYR A 41 15.30 -11.63 -32.17
CA TYR A 41 15.88 -12.46 -31.12
C TYR A 41 14.98 -12.46 -29.90
N ASN A 42 14.88 -13.61 -29.21
CA ASN A 42 14.32 -13.68 -27.86
C ASN A 42 15.32 -13.14 -26.85
N HIS A 43 14.87 -12.75 -25.67
CA HIS A 43 15.73 -12.16 -24.63
C HIS A 43 16.90 -13.09 -24.24
N GLU A 44 16.64 -14.38 -24.01
CA GLU A 44 17.68 -15.33 -23.63
C GLU A 44 18.77 -15.47 -24.68
N ASP A 45 18.39 -15.57 -25.96
CA ASP A 45 19.33 -15.71 -27.04
C ASP A 45 20.11 -14.42 -27.29
N PHE A 46 19.43 -13.28 -27.14
CA PHE A 46 20.09 -11.98 -27.25
C PHE A 46 21.14 -11.78 -26.15
N GLU A 47 20.84 -12.20 -24.88
CA GLU A 47 21.81 -12.06 -23.81
C GLU A 47 23.05 -12.94 -23.96
N ARG A 48 22.99 -14.05 -24.69
CA ARG A 48 24.12 -14.93 -25.00
C ARG A 48 25.07 -14.36 -26.08
N LEU A 49 24.63 -13.35 -26.84
CA LEU A 49 25.45 -12.73 -27.87
C LEU A 49 26.59 -11.92 -27.26
N ASP A 50 27.70 -11.88 -27.99
CA ASP A 50 28.83 -11.02 -27.64
C ASP A 50 28.49 -9.53 -27.80
N ARG A 51 29.27 -8.67 -27.15
CA ARG A 51 29.04 -7.22 -27.13
C ARG A 51 29.00 -6.58 -28.50
N ASN A 52 29.84 -7.04 -29.44
CA ASN A 52 29.90 -6.45 -30.78
C ASN A 52 28.66 -6.80 -31.60
N THR A 53 28.20 -8.04 -31.51
CA THR A 53 26.97 -8.50 -32.16
C THR A 53 25.76 -7.78 -31.60
N LYS A 54 25.62 -7.65 -30.27
CA LYS A 54 24.57 -6.84 -29.64
C LYS A 54 24.59 -5.38 -30.13
N SER A 55 25.76 -4.77 -30.23
CA SER A 55 25.91 -3.40 -30.72
C SER A 55 25.48 -3.25 -32.16
N ASN A 56 25.85 -4.20 -33.04
CA ASN A 56 25.45 -4.20 -34.44
C ASN A 56 23.94 -4.37 -34.60
N LEU A 57 23.30 -5.23 -33.82
CA LEU A 57 21.87 -5.45 -33.88
C LEU A 57 21.07 -4.22 -33.39
N LYS A 58 21.62 -3.45 -32.44
CA LYS A 58 21.02 -2.19 -31.95
C LYS A 58 21.25 -1.03 -32.93
N ASN A 59 22.21 -1.13 -33.85
CA ASN A 59 22.50 -0.07 -34.80
C ASN A 59 21.32 0.19 -35.75
N GLY A 60 21.08 1.45 -36.06
CA GLY A 60 20.00 1.93 -36.91
C GLY A 60 19.80 3.43 -36.73
N ASN A 61 18.62 3.92 -37.05
CA ASN A 61 18.27 5.32 -36.89
C ASN A 61 18.53 5.81 -35.47
N TYR A 62 19.12 6.98 -35.36
CA TYR A 62 19.40 7.65 -34.10
C TYR A 62 19.21 9.17 -34.24
N PHE A 63 19.14 9.85 -33.11
CA PHE A 63 19.07 11.30 -33.07
C PHE A 63 20.02 11.86 -32.00
N ILE A 64 20.39 13.13 -32.20
CA ILE A 64 20.98 14.01 -31.19
C ILE A 64 19.98 15.17 -31.01
N PHE A 65 19.47 15.37 -29.82
CA PHE A 65 18.41 16.34 -29.57
C PHE A 65 18.98 17.76 -29.44
N GLY A 66 19.36 18.30 -30.59
CA GLY A 66 20.03 19.57 -30.80
C GLY A 66 20.54 19.70 -32.24
N SER A 67 20.96 20.89 -32.63
CA SER A 67 21.51 21.15 -33.98
C SER A 67 23.00 20.81 -34.08
N SER A 68 23.40 20.36 -35.26
CA SER A 68 24.80 20.08 -35.64
C SER A 68 25.17 20.79 -36.94
N ASN A 69 26.45 21.06 -37.13
CA ASN A 69 27.01 21.54 -38.39
C ASN A 69 27.30 20.43 -39.42
N GLY A 70 26.59 19.30 -39.32
CA GLY A 70 26.71 18.15 -40.19
C GLY A 70 27.58 17.01 -39.65
N GLY A 71 28.25 17.18 -38.53
CA GLY A 71 29.02 16.16 -37.83
C GLY A 71 28.43 15.77 -36.47
N ARG A 72 28.92 14.66 -35.91
CA ARG A 72 28.44 14.20 -34.60
C ARG A 72 29.49 14.23 -33.47
N ARG A 73 30.64 14.84 -33.69
CA ARG A 73 31.63 15.06 -32.64
C ARG A 73 31.17 16.20 -31.74
N GLU A 74 31.61 16.24 -30.50
CA GLU A 74 31.23 17.26 -29.55
C GLU A 74 31.43 18.70 -30.08
N LYS A 75 32.51 18.93 -30.82
CA LYS A 75 32.78 20.21 -31.48
C LYS A 75 31.83 20.55 -32.65
N ASP A 76 31.11 19.55 -33.17
CA ASP A 76 30.21 19.71 -34.31
C ASP A 76 28.78 20.04 -33.84
N ILE A 77 28.47 19.82 -32.54
CA ILE A 77 27.15 20.12 -31.94
C ILE A 77 27.10 21.62 -31.59
N LEU A 78 26.10 22.30 -32.11
CA LEU A 78 25.94 23.74 -31.96
C LEU A 78 25.16 24.11 -30.68
N ASN A 79 24.11 23.36 -30.40
CA ASN A 79 23.25 23.57 -29.23
C ASN A 79 22.54 22.29 -28.83
N ARG A 80 21.80 22.38 -27.71
CA ARG A 80 20.88 21.33 -27.25
C ARG A 80 19.46 21.91 -27.09
N GLU A 81 18.48 21.20 -27.61
CA GLU A 81 17.06 21.58 -27.60
C GLU A 81 16.27 20.87 -26.52
N GLY A 82 16.88 19.93 -25.82
CA GLY A 82 16.28 19.19 -24.71
C GLY A 82 17.24 18.22 -24.04
N LEU A 83 16.77 17.62 -22.97
CA LEU A 83 17.46 16.54 -22.26
C LEU A 83 17.27 15.21 -22.96
N THR A 84 18.34 14.43 -22.99
CA THR A 84 18.31 13.02 -23.39
C THR A 84 19.03 12.21 -22.31
N LEU A 85 18.32 11.33 -21.61
CA LEU A 85 18.80 10.62 -20.45
C LEU A 85 18.68 9.11 -20.66
N ASP A 86 19.77 8.37 -20.42
CA ASP A 86 19.83 6.89 -20.54
C ASP A 86 19.90 6.26 -19.15
N PHE A 87 19.06 5.26 -18.91
CA PHE A 87 18.92 4.57 -17.63
C PHE A 87 19.19 3.08 -17.85
N ASP A 88 20.42 2.65 -17.60
CA ASP A 88 20.86 1.27 -17.83
C ASP A 88 20.92 0.41 -16.56
N GLU A 89 20.99 1.03 -15.37
CA GLU A 89 21.15 0.36 -14.08
C GLU A 89 19.95 0.62 -13.14
N CYS A 90 18.74 0.66 -13.67
CA CYS A 90 17.53 0.93 -12.91
C CYS A 90 16.68 -0.33 -12.73
N SER A 91 15.93 -0.39 -11.65
CA SER A 91 14.89 -1.40 -11.47
C SER A 91 13.62 -1.03 -12.27
N PHE A 92 12.77 -2.01 -12.52
CA PHE A 92 11.43 -1.76 -13.08
C PHE A 92 10.62 -0.77 -12.23
N GLU A 93 10.79 -0.80 -10.90
CA GLU A 93 10.17 0.15 -9.98
C GLU A 93 10.68 1.57 -10.17
N ASP A 94 11.98 1.75 -10.40
CA ASP A 94 12.56 3.07 -10.66
C ASP A 94 12.01 3.68 -11.96
N MET A 95 11.79 2.87 -12.97
CA MET A 95 11.16 3.29 -14.21
C MET A 95 9.72 3.75 -13.98
N ASN A 96 8.93 2.97 -13.27
CA ASN A 96 7.53 3.32 -12.95
C ASN A 96 7.42 4.59 -12.07
N ARG A 97 8.31 4.74 -11.08
CA ARG A 97 8.41 5.97 -10.29
C ARG A 97 8.77 7.18 -11.15
N THR A 98 9.65 6.97 -12.12
CA THR A 98 10.05 8.03 -13.05
C THR A 98 8.89 8.45 -13.95
N ILE A 99 8.14 7.50 -14.53
CA ILE A 99 6.91 7.78 -15.31
C ILE A 99 5.91 8.59 -14.48
N THR A 100 5.68 8.20 -13.23
CA THR A 100 4.76 8.90 -12.33
C THR A 100 5.19 10.35 -12.09
N ARG A 101 6.49 10.58 -11.78
CA ARG A 101 7.02 11.92 -11.56
C ARG A 101 6.94 12.79 -12.80
N LEU A 102 7.20 12.23 -13.99
CA LEU A 102 7.05 12.93 -15.25
C LEU A 102 5.58 13.31 -15.50
N LYS A 103 4.64 12.41 -15.20
CA LYS A 103 3.20 12.71 -15.30
C LYS A 103 2.75 13.81 -14.33
N GLU A 104 3.27 13.81 -13.12
CA GLU A 104 2.96 14.81 -12.10
C GLU A 104 3.58 16.18 -12.40
N SER A 105 4.74 16.22 -13.05
CA SER A 105 5.46 17.45 -13.39
C SER A 105 4.78 18.32 -14.45
N LYS A 106 3.78 17.78 -15.17
CA LYS A 106 3.04 18.44 -16.27
C LYS A 106 3.92 18.92 -17.43
N ILE A 107 5.16 18.46 -17.54
CA ILE A 107 6.07 18.80 -18.65
C ILE A 107 5.84 17.88 -19.84
N ASN A 108 6.29 18.32 -21.02
CA ASN A 108 6.44 17.48 -22.22
C ASN A 108 7.59 16.49 -22.01
N TYR A 109 7.37 15.22 -22.31
CA TYR A 109 8.40 14.19 -22.25
C TYR A 109 8.07 13.02 -23.17
N CYS A 110 9.09 12.24 -23.47
CA CYS A 110 8.97 10.92 -24.08
C CYS A 110 9.86 9.96 -23.30
N LEU A 111 9.32 8.82 -22.91
CA LEU A 111 10.04 7.72 -22.27
C LEU A 111 9.83 6.45 -23.10
N TYR A 112 10.91 5.73 -23.41
CA TYR A 112 10.83 4.45 -24.10
C TYR A 112 11.88 3.45 -23.60
N THR A 113 11.50 2.17 -23.62
CA THR A 113 12.40 1.08 -23.22
C THR A 113 13.42 0.76 -24.31
N THR A 114 14.60 0.28 -23.91
CA THR A 114 15.69 -0.08 -24.85
C THR A 114 15.65 -1.57 -25.19
N ALA A 115 16.41 -2.02 -26.20
CA ALA A 115 16.52 -3.43 -26.58
C ALA A 115 17.03 -4.37 -25.45
N SER A 116 17.59 -3.83 -24.40
CA SER A 116 18.01 -4.61 -23.22
C SER A 116 16.94 -4.66 -22.12
N TYR A 117 15.76 -4.08 -22.34
CA TYR A 117 14.61 -4.23 -21.48
C TYR A 117 14.03 -5.64 -21.61
N ASN A 118 13.74 -6.28 -20.48
CA ASN A 118 13.27 -7.68 -20.43
C ASN A 118 11.91 -7.85 -19.70
N GLY A 119 11.17 -6.77 -19.51
CA GLY A 119 9.91 -6.79 -18.76
C GLY A 119 10.07 -6.64 -17.24
N ASN A 120 11.26 -6.94 -16.68
CA ASN A 120 11.50 -6.95 -15.24
C ASN A 120 12.62 -5.99 -14.79
N ASN A 121 13.34 -5.37 -15.72
CA ASN A 121 14.37 -4.37 -15.43
C ASN A 121 13.92 -2.97 -15.85
N GLY A 122 14.64 -1.93 -15.40
CA GLY A 122 14.37 -0.54 -15.73
C GLY A 122 15.35 0.01 -16.76
N LYS A 123 15.42 -0.57 -17.98
CA LYS A 123 16.28 -0.09 -19.05
C LYS A 123 15.49 0.76 -20.03
N PHE A 124 15.58 2.08 -19.86
CA PHE A 124 14.76 3.03 -20.60
C PHE A 124 15.50 4.34 -20.88
N ARG A 125 14.95 5.14 -21.78
CA ARG A 125 15.43 6.47 -22.14
C ARG A 125 14.36 7.50 -21.96
N ILE A 126 14.78 8.74 -21.67
CA ILE A 126 13.88 9.89 -21.57
C ILE A 126 14.39 11.00 -22.48
N VAL A 127 13.46 11.64 -23.19
CA VAL A 127 13.69 12.87 -23.93
C VAL A 127 12.73 13.93 -23.40
N ILE A 128 13.24 15.14 -23.13
CA ILE A 128 12.43 16.24 -22.58
C ILE A 128 12.83 17.54 -23.27
N PRO A 129 11.90 18.21 -24.00
CA PRO A 129 12.22 19.43 -24.74
C PRO A 129 12.37 20.65 -23.83
N PHE A 130 13.28 21.54 -24.19
CA PHE A 130 13.50 22.82 -23.53
C PHE A 130 12.60 23.92 -24.12
N ASN A 131 12.33 24.96 -23.33
CA ASN A 131 11.64 26.16 -23.79
C ASN A 131 12.49 27.01 -24.76
N LYS A 132 13.82 26.85 -24.76
CA LYS A 132 14.78 27.45 -25.67
C LYS A 132 16.04 26.60 -25.81
N ALA A 133 16.75 26.71 -26.95
CA ALA A 133 18.03 26.08 -27.10
C ALA A 133 19.08 26.61 -26.12
N ILE A 134 19.97 25.72 -25.67
CA ILE A 134 21.09 26.07 -24.80
C ILE A 134 22.42 25.74 -25.42
N ASP A 135 23.46 26.45 -24.99
CA ASP A 135 24.84 26.16 -25.38
C ASP A 135 25.28 24.78 -24.84
N THR A 136 26.10 24.08 -25.59
CA THR A 136 26.61 22.75 -25.23
C THR A 136 27.38 22.74 -23.91
N LYS A 137 28.05 23.84 -23.54
CA LYS A 137 28.79 23.98 -22.27
C LYS A 137 27.87 24.02 -21.03
N ASP A 138 26.62 24.47 -21.19
CA ASP A 138 25.65 24.58 -20.11
C ASP A 138 24.80 23.31 -19.94
N TYR A 139 24.81 22.43 -20.97
CA TYR A 139 23.95 21.24 -21.04
C TYR A 139 24.13 20.33 -19.82
N ARG A 140 25.36 20.01 -19.45
CA ARG A 140 25.64 19.15 -18.31
C ARG A 140 25.03 19.68 -17.03
N LYS A 141 25.23 20.96 -16.74
CA LYS A 141 24.73 21.59 -15.51
C LYS A 141 23.21 21.60 -15.46
N VAL A 142 22.56 21.94 -16.57
CA VAL A 142 21.09 21.92 -16.67
C VAL A 142 20.55 20.51 -16.47
N ALA A 143 21.17 19.51 -17.10
CA ALA A 143 20.77 18.12 -16.96
C ALA A 143 20.92 17.61 -15.52
N GLU A 144 22.04 17.86 -14.86
CA GLU A 144 22.27 17.48 -13.45
C GLU A 144 21.29 18.16 -12.48
N ASN A 145 21.02 19.45 -12.67
CA ASN A 145 20.09 20.17 -11.81
C ASN A 145 18.63 19.71 -12.00
N PHE A 146 18.23 19.47 -13.26
CA PHE A 146 16.90 18.94 -13.56
C PHE A 146 16.69 17.56 -12.96
N THR A 147 17.63 16.64 -13.16
CA THR A 147 17.53 15.26 -12.65
C THR A 147 17.47 15.20 -11.13
N LYS A 148 18.22 16.10 -10.46
CA LYS A 148 18.13 16.27 -9.00
C LYS A 148 16.77 16.81 -8.57
N SER A 149 16.20 17.77 -9.31
CA SER A 149 14.90 18.39 -8.94
C SER A 149 13.75 17.39 -8.96
N LEU A 150 13.75 16.45 -9.91
CA LEU A 150 12.77 15.38 -10.02
C LEU A 150 13.17 14.10 -9.26
N ASN A 151 14.35 14.11 -8.61
CA ASN A 151 14.88 12.95 -7.89
C ASN A 151 14.86 11.68 -8.77
N LEU A 152 15.35 11.81 -10.01
CA LEU A 152 15.43 10.70 -10.98
C LEU A 152 16.48 9.67 -10.54
N PRO A 153 16.36 8.40 -11.00
CA PRO A 153 17.35 7.36 -10.74
C PRO A 153 18.74 7.69 -11.31
N VAL A 154 19.69 6.81 -11.07
CA VAL A 154 21.05 6.94 -11.61
C VAL A 154 21.02 6.89 -13.14
N ILE A 155 21.64 7.87 -13.76
CA ILE A 155 21.69 8.08 -15.21
C ILE A 155 23.08 7.69 -15.72
N ASP A 156 23.16 7.08 -16.91
CA ASP A 156 24.45 6.86 -17.54
C ASP A 156 25.17 8.21 -17.77
N GLU A 157 26.40 8.30 -17.30
CA GLU A 157 27.26 9.49 -17.38
C GLU A 157 27.41 10.01 -18.80
N ALA A 158 27.30 9.12 -19.80
CA ALA A 158 27.31 9.51 -21.19
C ALA A 158 26.14 10.44 -21.58
N SER A 159 25.03 10.39 -20.90
CA SER A 159 23.85 11.25 -21.11
C SER A 159 24.16 12.74 -20.91
N TYR A 160 25.17 13.06 -20.10
CA TYR A 160 25.59 14.44 -19.84
C TYR A 160 26.50 15.02 -20.92
N LYS A 161 26.86 14.22 -21.96
CA LYS A 161 27.67 14.69 -23.08
C LYS A 161 26.77 15.29 -24.16
N PRO A 162 27.06 16.50 -24.66
CA PRO A 162 26.24 17.14 -25.68
C PRO A 162 26.12 16.33 -26.99
N ALA A 163 27.13 15.55 -27.31
CA ALA A 163 27.20 14.74 -28.55
C ALA A 163 26.65 13.31 -28.37
N GLN A 164 26.06 12.98 -27.24
CA GLN A 164 25.48 11.64 -27.01
C GLN A 164 24.29 11.40 -27.92
N LEU A 165 24.40 10.35 -28.75
CA LEU A 165 23.33 9.91 -29.62
C LEU A 165 22.38 8.94 -28.93
N PHE A 166 21.12 8.95 -29.34
CA PHE A 166 20.07 8.04 -28.87
C PHE A 166 19.48 7.30 -30.06
N PHE A 167 19.55 5.97 -30.03
CA PHE A 167 18.87 5.15 -31.02
C PHE A 167 17.36 5.25 -30.89
N TYR A 168 16.67 5.15 -32.03
CA TYR A 168 15.22 4.98 -32.04
C TYR A 168 14.81 3.76 -31.21
N PRO A 169 13.58 3.72 -30.70
CA PRO A 169 13.10 2.58 -29.94
C PRO A 169 13.27 1.25 -30.65
N CYS A 170 13.76 0.25 -29.94
CA CYS A 170 13.84 -1.12 -30.45
C CYS A 170 13.55 -2.12 -29.32
N SER A 171 12.91 -3.24 -29.67
CA SER A 171 12.51 -4.31 -28.75
C SER A 171 12.95 -5.68 -29.24
N LEU A 172 12.91 -6.67 -28.38
CA LEU A 172 13.07 -8.09 -28.70
C LEU A 172 11.71 -8.72 -29.00
N LEU A 173 11.71 -9.94 -29.59
CA LEU A 173 10.49 -10.63 -30.03
C LEU A 173 9.52 -10.96 -28.89
N ASP A 174 10.05 -11.33 -27.74
CA ASP A 174 9.32 -11.84 -26.57
C ASP A 174 9.11 -10.78 -25.48
N VAL A 175 9.39 -9.51 -25.76
CA VAL A 175 9.28 -8.42 -24.79
C VAL A 175 8.27 -7.39 -25.27
N ASN A 176 7.30 -7.06 -24.42
CA ASN A 176 6.39 -5.94 -24.66
C ASN A 176 7.06 -4.62 -24.27
N PRO A 177 7.45 -3.77 -25.24
CA PRO A 177 8.13 -2.52 -24.93
C PRO A 177 7.16 -1.47 -24.37
N ILE A 178 7.70 -0.50 -23.65
CA ILE A 178 6.94 0.61 -23.09
C ILE A 178 7.32 1.89 -23.83
N PHE A 179 6.30 2.65 -24.29
CA PHE A 179 6.43 4.00 -24.81
C PHE A 179 5.39 4.88 -24.13
N ASP A 180 5.85 5.85 -23.34
CA ASP A 180 4.99 6.77 -22.58
C ASP A 180 5.40 8.21 -22.88
N TYR A 181 4.45 9.09 -23.17
CA TYR A 181 4.74 10.46 -23.59
C TYR A 181 3.65 11.46 -23.24
N ARG A 182 4.01 12.73 -23.30
CA ARG A 182 3.10 13.88 -23.22
C ARG A 182 3.50 14.93 -24.25
N VAL A 183 2.51 15.45 -25.00
CA VAL A 183 2.68 16.51 -25.99
C VAL A 183 1.93 17.80 -25.65
N ASP A 184 1.03 17.74 -24.69
CA ASP A 184 0.18 18.85 -24.22
C ASP A 184 0.70 19.51 -22.94
N GLY A 185 1.92 19.20 -22.54
CA GLY A 185 2.58 19.72 -21.35
C GLY A 185 3.40 20.99 -21.62
N GLU A 186 4.13 21.41 -20.59
CA GLU A 186 5.04 22.56 -20.65
C GLU A 186 6.43 22.14 -21.13
N TYR A 187 7.13 23.04 -21.83
CA TYR A 187 8.56 22.90 -22.12
C TYR A 187 9.36 23.27 -20.87
N ILE A 188 10.48 22.58 -20.61
CA ILE A 188 11.33 22.92 -19.46
C ILE A 188 11.87 24.36 -19.61
N ASP A 189 11.63 25.20 -18.62
CA ASP A 189 12.30 26.48 -18.51
C ASP A 189 13.74 26.28 -18.01
N VAL A 190 14.68 26.33 -18.94
CA VAL A 190 16.09 26.13 -18.66
C VAL A 190 16.69 27.16 -17.71
N SER A 191 16.07 28.34 -17.58
CA SER A 191 16.56 29.39 -16.66
C SER A 191 16.51 28.96 -15.20
N LEU A 192 15.59 28.08 -14.85
CA LEU A 192 15.43 27.53 -13.50
C LEU A 192 16.56 26.58 -13.10
N TYR A 193 17.33 26.05 -14.07
CA TYR A 193 18.35 25.03 -13.86
C TYR A 193 19.78 25.49 -14.17
N HIS A 194 19.96 26.76 -14.52
CA HIS A 194 21.30 27.36 -14.77
C HIS A 194 22.06 27.66 -13.48
N ASN A 195 21.36 27.99 -12.38
CA ASN A 195 21.97 28.30 -11.09
C ASN A 195 21.93 27.09 -10.15
N ASP A 196 22.89 26.98 -9.24
CA ASP A 196 22.86 25.92 -8.23
C ASP A 196 21.61 26.10 -7.36
N ILE A 197 20.79 25.03 -7.23
CA ILE A 197 19.58 25.04 -6.41
C ILE A 197 20.02 25.07 -4.93
N THR A 198 20.17 26.28 -4.40
CA THR A 198 20.30 26.51 -2.96
C THR A 198 18.90 26.52 -2.37
N HIS A 199 18.55 25.51 -1.57
CA HIS A 199 17.39 25.59 -0.69
C HIS A 199 17.56 26.77 0.27
N GLY A 200 16.65 27.74 0.14
CA GLY A 200 16.70 28.98 0.91
C GLY A 200 16.58 28.76 2.40
N ASN A 201 17.50 29.34 3.12
CA ASN A 201 17.23 29.96 4.42
C ASN A 201 18.17 31.17 4.59
N ASN A 202 17.53 32.30 4.83
CA ASN A 202 18.15 33.63 5.02
C ASN A 202 19.21 33.65 6.14
N LYS A 203 20.36 34.21 5.88
CA LYS A 203 20.84 35.47 6.47
C LYS A 203 22.27 35.86 6.05
N GLN A 204 22.31 37.06 5.45
CA GLN A 204 23.31 38.14 5.51
C GLN A 204 24.81 37.84 5.50
N GLU A 205 25.39 38.29 4.41
CA GLU A 205 26.63 39.08 4.23
C GLU A 205 27.87 38.78 5.07
N LYS A 206 28.97 38.41 4.39
CA LYS A 206 30.12 39.28 4.25
C LYS A 206 31.09 38.77 3.19
N GLN A 207 31.43 39.72 2.30
CA GLN A 207 32.46 39.62 1.28
C GLN A 207 33.84 39.30 1.87
N LYS A 208 34.58 38.44 1.18
CA LYS A 208 36.00 38.71 0.87
C LYS A 208 36.44 37.81 -0.29
N GLU A 209 36.91 38.53 -1.31
CA GLU A 209 37.65 37.96 -2.43
C GLU A 209 38.98 37.34 -1.97
N SER A 210 39.33 36.20 -2.57
CA SER A 210 40.71 35.97 -3.02
C SER A 210 40.75 34.79 -3.97
N ASN A 211 41.30 35.10 -5.13
CA ASN A 211 41.70 34.17 -6.20
C ASN A 211 42.52 33.01 -5.65
N ILE A 212 42.24 31.80 -6.16
CA ILE A 212 43.30 30.84 -6.53
C ILE A 212 42.70 29.84 -7.53
N THR A 213 43.21 29.86 -8.75
CA THR A 213 43.21 28.79 -9.73
C THR A 213 43.88 27.58 -9.15
N ASP A 214 43.23 26.41 -9.22
CA ASP A 214 43.94 25.15 -9.50
C ASP A 214 42.99 24.02 -9.92
N ASN A 215 43.21 23.57 -11.16
CA ASN A 215 42.77 22.29 -11.69
C ASN A 215 43.32 21.16 -10.80
N LYS A 216 42.47 20.45 -10.08
CA LYS A 216 42.81 19.13 -9.56
C LYS A 216 41.76 18.10 -9.97
N THR A 217 42.10 17.31 -10.99
CA THR A 217 41.65 15.95 -11.18
C THR A 217 41.57 15.22 -9.84
N LEU A 218 40.35 14.89 -9.40
CA LEU A 218 40.12 14.02 -8.22
C LEU A 218 40.62 12.61 -8.58
N ASN A 219 41.90 12.38 -8.31
CA ASN A 219 42.46 11.03 -8.28
C ASN A 219 41.76 10.22 -7.19
N ALA A 220 41.48 8.96 -7.49
CA ALA A 220 41.16 7.97 -6.46
C ALA A 220 42.18 8.09 -5.31
N PRO A 221 41.76 7.98 -4.04
CA PRO A 221 42.68 8.09 -2.92
C PRO A 221 43.82 7.09 -3.16
N LYS A 222 45.06 7.58 -3.05
CA LYS A 222 46.25 6.73 -3.14
C LYS A 222 46.11 5.61 -2.11
N PRO A 223 46.47 4.36 -2.49
CA PRO A 223 46.54 3.30 -1.50
C PRO A 223 47.64 3.64 -0.48
N TYR A 224 47.25 3.61 0.80
CA TYR A 224 48.09 3.78 1.97
C TYR A 224 48.54 5.23 2.30
N ASP A 225 47.81 5.82 3.27
CA ASP A 225 48.36 6.85 4.12
C ASP A 225 48.37 6.28 5.56
N ASP A 226 49.47 5.71 5.95
CA ASP A 226 49.72 5.10 7.29
C ASP A 226 49.78 6.15 8.42
N THR A 227 49.54 7.42 8.13
CA THR A 227 49.64 8.52 9.12
C THR A 227 48.29 8.91 9.74
N ASN A 228 47.16 8.37 9.25
CA ASN A 228 45.85 8.68 9.80
C ASN A 228 45.49 7.74 10.97
N VAL A 229 45.24 8.30 12.13
CA VAL A 229 44.66 7.60 13.29
C VAL A 229 43.16 7.49 13.08
N TYR A 230 42.69 6.28 12.81
CA TYR A 230 41.23 6.00 12.70
C TYR A 230 40.67 5.64 14.08
N LYS A 231 39.40 5.91 14.32
CA LYS A 231 38.69 5.59 15.57
C LYS A 231 38.63 4.08 15.84
N TYR A 232 38.46 3.30 14.78
CA TYR A 232 38.43 1.82 14.83
C TYR A 232 39.45 1.23 13.88
N ASP A 233 40.17 0.22 14.37
CA ASP A 233 40.98 -0.68 13.54
C ASP A 233 40.06 -1.61 12.71
N GLN A 234 40.65 -2.31 11.74
CA GLN A 234 39.87 -3.16 10.83
C GLN A 234 39.16 -4.29 11.56
N GLU A 235 39.82 -4.97 12.50
CA GLU A 235 39.26 -6.11 13.22
C GLU A 235 38.07 -5.70 14.07
N THR A 236 38.21 -4.64 14.83
CA THR A 236 37.12 -4.06 15.65
C THR A 236 35.94 -3.62 14.80
N ALA A 237 36.21 -2.92 13.70
CA ALA A 237 35.14 -2.46 12.81
C ALA A 237 34.35 -3.61 12.18
N LEU A 238 35.05 -4.63 11.69
CA LEU A 238 34.39 -5.80 11.09
C LEU A 238 33.59 -6.60 12.11
N LEU A 239 34.12 -6.72 13.36
CA LEU A 239 33.41 -7.37 14.46
C LEU A 239 32.13 -6.63 14.81
N LEU A 240 32.13 -5.29 14.82
CA LEU A 240 30.94 -4.46 15.08
C LEU A 240 29.89 -4.64 13.99
N VAL A 241 30.30 -4.57 12.71
CA VAL A 241 29.39 -4.80 11.58
C VAL A 241 28.83 -6.21 11.61
N LYS A 242 29.66 -7.22 11.86
CA LYS A 242 29.23 -8.62 11.96
C LYS A 242 28.19 -8.81 13.08
N LYS A 243 28.46 -8.28 14.29
CA LYS A 243 27.49 -8.32 15.40
C LYS A 243 26.16 -7.66 15.04
N TYR A 244 26.19 -6.61 14.23
CA TYR A 244 24.99 -5.93 13.76
C TYR A 244 24.21 -6.80 12.76
N VAL A 245 24.91 -7.45 11.82
CA VAL A 245 24.34 -8.27 10.74
C VAL A 245 23.84 -9.64 11.22
N ASP A 246 24.52 -10.25 12.20
CA ASP A 246 24.15 -11.57 12.77
C ASP A 246 22.87 -11.50 13.62
N ASN A 247 22.30 -10.32 13.81
CA ASN A 247 21.04 -10.16 14.49
C ASN A 247 19.88 -10.59 13.57
N GLU A 248 19.03 -11.53 14.02
CA GLU A 248 17.93 -12.14 13.25
C GLU A 248 16.93 -11.11 12.66
N ILE A 249 16.86 -9.92 13.25
CA ILE A 249 15.94 -8.85 12.82
C ILE A 249 16.58 -7.96 11.76
N ASN A 250 17.87 -8.11 11.54
CA ASN A 250 18.61 -7.29 10.60
C ASN A 250 18.52 -7.87 9.19
N LYS A 251 17.75 -7.21 8.35
CA LYS A 251 17.45 -7.62 6.97
C LYS A 251 18.42 -6.97 5.98
N ALA A 252 19.73 -7.23 6.13
CA ALA A 252 20.75 -6.77 5.18
C ALA A 252 20.50 -7.26 3.74
N ASP A 253 19.72 -8.33 3.58
CA ASP A 253 19.19 -8.88 2.34
C ASP A 253 18.01 -8.08 1.74
N ASN A 254 17.43 -7.17 2.50
CA ASN A 254 16.39 -6.25 2.01
C ASN A 254 17.02 -4.89 1.68
N TYR A 255 16.83 -4.43 0.46
CA TYR A 255 17.39 -3.17 -0.06
C TYR A 255 17.10 -1.95 0.82
N GLU A 256 15.89 -1.83 1.35
CA GLU A 256 15.50 -0.69 2.19
C GLU A 256 16.28 -0.63 3.51
N PHE A 257 16.68 -1.77 4.05
CA PHE A 257 17.51 -1.84 5.25
C PHE A 257 19.00 -1.80 4.93
N PHE A 258 19.40 -2.32 3.76
CA PHE A 258 20.78 -2.35 3.30
C PHE A 258 21.34 -0.94 3.06
N ILE A 259 20.60 -0.06 2.39
CA ILE A 259 21.08 1.28 2.05
C ILE A 259 21.47 2.12 3.28
N PRO A 260 20.66 2.24 4.34
CA PRO A 260 21.08 2.92 5.55
C PRO A 260 22.35 2.34 6.19
N MET A 261 22.54 1.00 6.13
CA MET A 261 23.75 0.35 6.63
C MET A 261 24.98 0.72 5.81
N LEU A 262 24.87 0.61 4.49
CA LEU A 262 25.91 1.02 3.54
C LEU A 262 26.31 2.48 3.74
N MET A 263 25.34 3.39 3.81
CA MET A 263 25.58 4.81 3.95
C MET A 263 26.26 5.19 5.27
N SER A 264 25.98 4.46 6.35
CA SER A 264 26.71 4.64 7.62
C SER A 264 28.18 4.22 7.52
N ILE A 265 28.49 3.17 6.75
CA ILE A 265 29.88 2.77 6.47
C ILE A 265 30.56 3.84 5.62
N VAL A 266 29.91 4.31 4.54
CA VAL A 266 30.43 5.40 3.69
C VAL A 266 30.74 6.65 4.52
N LYS A 267 29.80 7.05 5.37
CA LYS A 267 29.99 8.19 6.27
C LYS A 267 31.13 7.97 7.25
N GLY A 268 31.23 6.80 7.87
CA GLY A 268 32.32 6.47 8.76
C GLY A 268 33.70 6.55 8.13
N VAL A 269 33.82 6.22 6.82
CA VAL A 269 35.07 6.41 6.08
C VAL A 269 35.36 7.89 5.86
N ARG A 270 34.36 8.68 5.47
CA ARG A 270 34.53 10.14 5.25
C ARG A 270 34.81 10.90 6.53
N ASP A 271 34.20 10.51 7.63
CA ASP A 271 34.42 11.10 8.96
C ASP A 271 35.71 10.58 9.63
N LYS A 272 36.50 9.75 8.94
CA LYS A 272 37.72 9.10 9.42
C LYS A 272 37.53 8.23 10.69
N GLU A 273 36.36 7.65 10.86
CA GLU A 273 36.11 6.67 11.90
C GLU A 273 36.73 5.31 11.55
N ILE A 274 36.68 4.93 10.28
CA ILE A 274 37.30 3.71 9.71
C ILE A 274 38.08 4.05 8.44
N SER A 275 39.06 3.19 8.08
CA SER A 275 39.78 3.34 6.82
C SER A 275 38.90 3.00 5.60
N TYR A 276 39.26 3.46 4.41
CA TYR A 276 38.58 3.11 3.16
C TYR A 276 38.58 1.59 2.91
N TYR A 277 39.70 0.93 3.19
CA TYR A 277 39.81 -0.53 3.02
C TYR A 277 38.99 -1.30 4.06
N THR A 278 38.91 -0.79 5.29
CA THR A 278 38.00 -1.29 6.31
C THR A 278 36.55 -1.16 5.86
N GLY A 279 36.16 -0.02 5.25
CA GLY A 279 34.84 0.18 4.66
C GLY A 279 34.50 -0.83 3.56
N LEU A 280 35.44 -1.10 2.65
CA LEU A 280 35.30 -2.13 1.62
C LEU A 280 35.06 -3.53 2.20
N SER A 281 35.82 -3.89 3.23
CA SER A 281 35.64 -5.17 3.92
C SER A 281 34.35 -5.23 4.74
N ALA A 282 33.94 -4.11 5.33
CA ALA A 282 32.69 -4.02 6.10
C ALA A 282 31.45 -4.26 5.24
N VAL A 283 31.43 -3.76 4.00
CA VAL A 283 30.29 -3.99 3.09
C VAL A 283 30.21 -5.42 2.56
N GLU A 284 31.33 -6.18 2.57
CA GLU A 284 31.29 -7.62 2.31
C GLU A 284 30.60 -8.38 3.44
N VAL A 285 30.80 -7.97 4.69
CA VAL A 285 30.12 -8.56 5.85
C VAL A 285 28.59 -8.39 5.73
N LEU A 286 28.11 -7.30 5.13
CA LEU A 286 26.68 -7.11 4.88
C LEU A 286 26.08 -8.15 3.93
N ALA A 287 26.89 -8.80 3.11
CA ALA A 287 26.44 -9.84 2.18
C ALA A 287 26.19 -11.21 2.82
N LYS A 288 26.45 -11.36 4.12
CA LYS A 288 26.20 -12.60 4.88
C LYS A 288 26.81 -13.87 4.24
N GLY A 289 27.96 -13.75 3.59
CA GLY A 289 28.66 -14.85 2.91
C GLY A 289 28.24 -15.12 1.46
N ASN A 290 27.30 -14.37 0.91
CA ASN A 290 26.95 -14.45 -0.51
C ASN A 290 27.99 -13.70 -1.35
N SER A 291 28.73 -14.40 -2.22
CA SER A 291 29.82 -13.85 -3.02
C SER A 291 29.35 -12.81 -4.05
N ASP A 292 28.20 -13.02 -4.66
CA ASP A 292 27.65 -12.13 -5.70
C ASP A 292 27.20 -10.81 -5.07
N TRP A 293 26.50 -10.88 -3.94
CA TRP A 293 26.12 -9.70 -3.15
C TRP A 293 27.34 -8.96 -2.62
N ALA A 294 28.39 -9.67 -2.20
CA ALA A 294 29.62 -9.04 -1.72
C ALA A 294 30.28 -8.20 -2.83
N ALA A 295 30.33 -8.72 -4.05
CA ALA A 295 30.87 -8.01 -5.20
C ALA A 295 30.03 -6.78 -5.59
N GLU A 296 28.70 -6.92 -5.53
CA GLU A 296 27.75 -5.82 -5.79
C GLU A 296 27.83 -4.75 -4.68
N ASN A 297 27.85 -5.14 -3.42
CA ASN A 297 27.99 -4.24 -2.28
C ASN A 297 29.26 -3.39 -2.37
N LYS A 298 30.38 -3.99 -2.79
CA LYS A 298 31.64 -3.24 -3.03
C LYS A 298 31.49 -2.20 -4.14
N LYS A 299 30.91 -2.57 -5.27
CA LYS A 299 30.67 -1.63 -6.37
C LYS A 299 29.81 -0.45 -5.90
N LYS A 300 28.75 -0.74 -5.16
CA LYS A 300 27.85 0.26 -4.62
C LYS A 300 28.53 1.15 -3.57
N PHE A 301 29.30 0.58 -2.67
CA PHE A 301 30.13 1.35 -1.73
C PHE A 301 31.09 2.31 -2.44
N ILE A 302 31.81 1.84 -3.47
CA ILE A 302 32.75 2.67 -4.24
C ILE A 302 32.00 3.83 -4.92
N TYR A 303 30.84 3.54 -5.48
CA TYR A 303 29.99 4.55 -6.11
C TYR A 303 29.51 5.60 -5.09
N GLU A 304 28.93 5.17 -3.98
CA GLU A 304 28.39 6.06 -2.94
C GLU A 304 29.50 6.86 -2.26
N TYR A 305 30.68 6.26 -2.04
CA TYR A 305 31.84 6.97 -1.48
C TYR A 305 32.30 8.12 -2.40
N LYS A 306 32.27 7.94 -3.73
CA LYS A 306 32.66 8.97 -4.70
C LYS A 306 31.62 10.04 -4.91
N ASN A 307 30.34 9.67 -4.95
CA ASN A 307 29.27 10.50 -5.52
C ASN A 307 28.22 10.94 -4.51
N ALA A 308 28.06 10.26 -3.39
CA ALA A 308 26.95 10.56 -2.50
C ALA A 308 27.13 11.87 -1.76
N ASP A 309 26.13 12.73 -1.87
CA ASP A 309 25.83 13.71 -0.86
C ASP A 309 25.36 12.92 0.38
N ILE A 310 26.11 12.96 1.48
CA ILE A 310 25.81 12.09 2.63
C ILE A 310 24.51 12.53 3.27
N ARG A 311 23.43 11.89 2.86
CA ARG A 311 22.08 12.13 3.40
C ARG A 311 21.83 11.40 4.73
N THR A 312 22.71 10.49 5.13
CA THR A 312 22.54 9.81 6.41
C THR A 312 23.00 10.68 7.57
N LYS A 313 22.14 10.82 8.56
CA LYS A 313 22.44 11.49 9.84
C LYS A 313 23.44 10.67 10.66
N TYR A 314 23.47 9.36 10.48
CA TYR A 314 24.20 8.42 11.33
C TYR A 314 25.52 7.98 10.69
N GLY A 315 26.63 8.15 11.43
CA GLY A 315 27.95 7.66 11.09
C GLY A 315 28.13 6.17 11.39
N PHE A 316 29.37 5.68 11.26
CA PHE A 316 29.71 4.29 11.56
C PHE A 316 29.49 3.96 13.04
N SER A 317 30.04 4.78 13.94
CA SER A 317 29.88 4.60 15.38
C SER A 317 28.42 4.71 15.84
N ASP A 318 27.66 5.60 15.25
CA ASP A 318 26.24 5.77 15.61
C ASP A 318 25.41 4.52 15.31
N ARG A 319 25.76 3.79 14.25
CA ARG A 319 25.03 2.59 13.82
C ARG A 319 25.60 1.29 14.38
N TYR A 320 26.91 1.13 14.36
CA TYR A 320 27.57 -0.15 14.65
C TYR A 320 28.18 -0.22 16.05
N ASP A 321 28.64 0.90 16.65
CA ASP A 321 29.14 0.97 18.00
C ASP A 321 28.15 1.61 18.96
N PHE A 322 27.37 0.78 19.64
CA PHE A 322 26.32 1.21 20.57
C PHE A 322 26.82 1.51 22.00
N ASN A 323 28.09 1.78 22.20
CA ASN A 323 28.63 2.07 23.54
C ASN A 323 29.14 3.52 23.64
N PRO A 324 28.27 4.56 23.67
CA PRO A 324 28.73 5.90 23.91
C PRO A 324 29.29 6.00 25.33
N ILE A 325 30.53 6.48 25.42
CA ILE A 325 31.25 6.69 26.68
C ILE A 325 31.17 8.18 27.01
N ASP A 326 30.89 8.54 28.26
CA ASP A 326 30.97 9.92 28.73
C ASP A 326 32.42 10.40 28.89
N ASN A 327 32.63 11.67 29.17
CA ASN A 327 33.97 12.27 29.38
C ASN A 327 34.75 11.66 30.54
N LYS A 328 34.16 10.76 31.32
CA LYS A 328 34.79 10.03 32.46
C LYS A 328 34.99 8.56 32.15
N GLY A 329 34.81 8.12 30.90
CA GLY A 329 34.96 6.71 30.49
C GLY A 329 33.80 5.81 30.94
N LYS A 330 32.66 6.36 31.42
CA LYS A 330 31.49 5.58 31.80
C LYS A 330 30.47 5.53 30.67
N LYS A 331 29.78 4.42 30.55
CA LYS A 331 28.69 4.24 29.57
C LYS A 331 27.58 5.26 29.79
N ASN A 332 27.28 6.06 28.75
CA ASN A 332 26.22 7.06 28.77
C ASN A 332 24.90 6.42 28.30
N LEU A 333 24.14 5.88 29.25
CA LEU A 333 22.87 5.18 28.95
C LEU A 333 21.82 6.10 28.33
N LYS A 334 21.82 7.41 28.64
CA LYS A 334 20.86 8.37 28.06
C LYS A 334 21.13 8.56 26.56
N LEU A 335 22.40 8.79 26.20
CA LEU A 335 22.82 8.93 24.81
C LEU A 335 22.67 7.63 24.05
N LEU A 336 22.92 6.48 24.70
CA LEU A 336 22.68 5.17 24.11
C LEU A 336 21.19 4.97 23.78
N ALA A 337 20.28 5.33 24.70
CA ALA A 337 18.83 5.21 24.47
C ALA A 337 18.39 6.11 23.33
N GLU A 338 18.92 7.34 23.26
CA GLU A 338 18.65 8.27 22.16
C GLU A 338 19.14 7.73 20.82
N ASN A 339 20.36 7.21 20.72
CA ASN A 339 20.92 6.66 19.51
C ASN A 339 20.13 5.44 19.03
N ILE A 340 19.81 4.51 19.93
CA ILE A 340 19.01 3.33 19.59
C ILE A 340 17.61 3.73 19.12
N SER A 341 16.94 4.67 19.82
CA SER A 341 15.60 5.12 19.40
C SER A 341 15.62 5.76 18.02
N ASN A 342 16.62 6.59 17.72
CA ASN A 342 16.80 7.22 16.41
C ASN A 342 17.02 6.19 15.30
N LEU A 343 17.89 5.22 15.53
CA LEU A 343 18.16 4.13 14.57
C LEU A 343 16.88 3.32 14.27
N ILE A 344 16.15 2.95 15.33
CA ILE A 344 14.92 2.17 15.15
C ILE A 344 13.87 2.97 14.40
N MET A 345 13.67 4.25 14.73
CA MET A 345 12.72 5.11 14.02
C MET A 345 13.07 5.26 12.54
N SER A 346 14.36 5.35 12.21
CA SER A 346 14.82 5.45 10.82
C SER A 346 14.73 4.12 10.09
N ASP A 347 15.30 3.04 10.67
CA ASP A 347 15.42 1.75 10.00
C ASP A 347 14.07 1.05 9.81
N PHE A 348 13.12 1.27 10.72
CA PHE A 348 11.83 0.62 10.73
C PHE A 348 10.67 1.58 10.43
N LYS A 349 10.95 2.79 9.92
CA LYS A 349 9.94 3.79 9.54
C LYS A 349 8.82 3.90 10.60
N VAL A 350 9.20 4.09 11.87
CA VAL A 350 8.25 4.05 12.99
C VAL A 350 7.30 5.24 12.95
N VAL A 351 6.01 4.96 13.14
CA VAL A 351 4.93 5.95 13.12
C VAL A 351 3.97 5.67 14.28
N LYS A 352 3.48 6.72 14.94
CA LYS A 352 2.37 6.62 15.89
C LYS A 352 1.07 6.98 15.19
N TYR A 353 0.16 6.02 15.05
CA TYR A 353 -1.18 6.21 14.48
C TYR A 353 -2.22 6.12 15.59
N GLY A 354 -2.82 7.25 15.94
CA GLY A 354 -3.60 7.37 17.18
C GLY A 354 -2.72 7.06 18.40
N GLU A 355 -3.12 6.06 19.18
CA GLU A 355 -2.37 5.60 20.36
C GLU A 355 -1.43 4.41 20.07
N ASP A 356 -1.36 3.93 18.82
CA ASP A 356 -0.58 2.77 18.43
C ASP A 356 0.72 3.14 17.74
N ILE A 357 1.81 2.52 18.19
CA ILE A 357 3.09 2.58 17.51
C ILE A 357 3.12 1.48 16.44
N TYR A 358 3.32 1.89 15.21
CA TYR A 358 3.53 1.01 14.06
C TYR A 358 4.97 1.11 13.61
N PHE A 359 5.52 -0.02 13.17
CA PHE A 359 6.85 -0.10 12.58
C PHE A 359 6.82 -1.01 11.35
N TYR A 360 7.60 -0.65 10.35
CA TYR A 360 7.69 -1.42 9.11
C TYR A 360 8.60 -2.64 9.31
N ASN A 361 8.06 -3.84 9.12
CA ASN A 361 8.78 -5.10 9.34
C ASN A 361 9.45 -5.67 8.08
N GLY A 362 9.44 -4.90 6.97
CA GLY A 362 9.92 -5.31 5.64
C GLY A 362 8.83 -5.83 4.70
N LYS A 363 7.61 -6.07 5.21
CA LYS A 363 6.44 -6.46 4.41
C LYS A 363 5.25 -5.54 4.67
N SER A 364 4.97 -5.27 5.93
CA SER A 364 3.82 -4.48 6.38
C SER A 364 4.17 -3.65 7.60
N TYR A 365 3.30 -2.74 7.97
CA TYR A 365 3.38 -2.04 9.25
C TYR A 365 2.74 -2.89 10.34
N SER A 366 3.52 -3.29 11.33
CA SER A 366 3.08 -4.05 12.50
C SER A 366 2.95 -3.15 13.72
N ASN A 367 1.97 -3.40 14.57
CA ASN A 367 1.81 -2.78 15.89
C ASN A 367 2.11 -3.74 17.04
N ASP A 368 2.78 -4.86 16.77
CA ASP A 368 3.24 -5.79 17.81
C ASP A 368 4.39 -5.19 18.62
N LEU A 369 4.06 -4.61 19.77
CA LEU A 369 5.05 -4.03 20.69
C LEU A 369 6.06 -5.05 21.22
N ASN A 370 5.71 -6.34 21.30
CA ASN A 370 6.65 -7.37 21.74
C ASN A 370 7.73 -7.59 20.68
N GLN A 371 7.33 -7.59 19.41
CA GLN A 371 8.29 -7.65 18.30
C GLN A 371 9.19 -6.40 18.31
N LEU A 372 8.64 -5.20 18.49
CA LEU A 372 9.42 -3.98 18.60
C LEU A 372 10.38 -4.02 19.80
N LYS A 373 9.94 -4.48 20.97
CA LYS A 373 10.81 -4.69 22.14
C LYS A 373 11.95 -5.67 21.88
N ARG A 374 11.72 -6.74 21.12
CA ARG A 374 12.79 -7.67 20.69
C ARG A 374 13.81 -6.97 19.80
N ILE A 375 13.36 -6.11 18.88
CA ILE A 375 14.26 -5.29 18.04
C ILE A 375 15.13 -4.39 18.92
N ILE A 376 14.53 -3.70 19.88
CA ILE A 376 15.25 -2.85 20.85
C ILE A 376 16.25 -3.68 21.65
N TYR A 377 15.80 -4.81 22.20
CA TYR A 377 16.65 -5.70 23.01
C TYR A 377 17.87 -6.18 22.24
N ASN A 378 17.71 -6.57 20.98
CA ASN A 378 18.80 -7.05 20.15
C ASN A 378 19.86 -5.98 19.87
N LYS A 379 19.45 -4.71 19.80
CA LYS A 379 20.37 -3.56 19.67
C LYS A 379 20.99 -3.15 21.02
N ALA A 380 20.30 -3.39 22.11
CA ALA A 380 20.69 -3.02 23.48
C ALA A 380 21.15 -4.23 24.32
N LYS A 381 21.80 -5.24 23.71
CA LYS A 381 22.25 -6.47 24.40
C LYS A 381 23.05 -6.15 25.66
N GLY A 382 22.63 -6.77 26.77
CA GLY A 382 23.25 -6.60 28.10
C GLY A 382 22.62 -5.49 28.95
N GLU A 383 21.65 -4.74 28.43
CA GLU A 383 20.92 -3.75 29.21
C GLU A 383 19.67 -4.34 29.91
N LYS A 384 19.27 -3.69 31.01
CA LYS A 384 18.07 -4.09 31.77
C LYS A 384 16.77 -3.82 31.01
N SER A 385 15.69 -4.52 31.37
CA SER A 385 14.37 -4.31 30.79
C SER A 385 13.88 -2.87 30.93
N THR A 386 14.19 -2.19 32.02
CA THR A 386 13.88 -0.77 32.24
C THR A 386 14.52 0.15 31.18
N PHE A 387 15.67 -0.21 30.66
CA PHE A 387 16.33 0.52 29.57
C PHE A 387 15.57 0.33 28.25
N ILE A 388 15.07 -0.88 27.97
CA ILE A 388 14.26 -1.17 26.79
C ILE A 388 12.95 -0.34 26.82
N ASP A 389 12.31 -0.28 27.97
CA ASP A 389 11.11 0.54 28.16
C ASP A 389 11.40 2.04 28.02
N GLU A 390 12.58 2.50 28.41
CA GLU A 390 13.02 3.89 28.21
C GLU A 390 13.21 4.20 26.71
N VAL A 391 13.86 3.31 25.95
CA VAL A 391 14.00 3.46 24.49
C VAL A 391 12.63 3.50 23.83
N LEU A 392 11.71 2.62 24.23
CA LEU A 392 10.34 2.59 23.68
C LEU A 392 9.58 3.87 23.98
N LYS A 393 9.72 4.45 25.18
CA LYS A 393 9.13 5.76 25.53
C LYS A 393 9.69 6.87 24.65
N GLN A 394 11.00 6.89 24.40
CA GLN A 394 11.60 7.89 23.52
C GLN A 394 11.09 7.75 22.10
N ILE A 395 10.89 6.54 21.60
CA ILE A 395 10.26 6.27 20.31
C ILE A 395 8.83 6.84 20.30
N ASP A 396 8.03 6.54 21.32
CA ASP A 396 6.63 6.99 21.45
C ASP A 396 6.49 8.52 21.41
N TYR A 397 7.38 9.24 22.07
CA TYR A 397 7.37 10.71 22.10
C TYR A 397 7.94 11.39 20.85
N ARG A 398 8.78 10.71 20.07
CA ARG A 398 9.59 11.33 19.01
C ARG A 398 9.23 10.87 17.60
N CYS A 399 8.53 9.74 17.45
CA CYS A 399 8.13 9.27 16.13
C CYS A 399 7.05 10.17 15.51
N ARG A 400 6.91 10.09 14.18
CA ARG A 400 5.87 10.81 13.43
C ARG A 400 4.49 10.43 13.96
N TYR A 401 3.70 11.42 14.37
CA TYR A 401 2.32 11.23 14.81
C TYR A 401 1.34 11.43 13.67
N ILE A 402 0.38 10.50 13.53
CA ILE A 402 -0.74 10.59 12.59
C ILE A 402 -2.04 10.40 13.39
N PRO A 403 -2.99 11.36 13.31
CA PRO A 403 -4.29 11.22 13.97
C PRO A 403 -5.05 9.97 13.51
N ALA A 404 -5.78 9.33 14.44
CA ALA A 404 -6.50 8.08 14.18
C ALA A 404 -7.66 8.20 13.16
N ASP A 405 -8.13 9.41 12.90
CA ASP A 405 -9.18 9.74 11.93
C ASP A 405 -8.65 10.11 10.54
N THR A 406 -7.32 10.11 10.37
CA THR A 406 -6.69 10.38 9.07
C THR A 406 -7.14 9.33 8.05
N PRO A 407 -7.68 9.74 6.90
CA PRO A 407 -8.07 8.81 5.84
C PRO A 407 -6.86 7.98 5.36
N MET A 408 -7.02 6.67 5.35
CA MET A 408 -5.97 5.72 4.95
C MET A 408 -6.30 5.09 3.61
N LYS A 409 -5.27 4.60 2.92
CA LYS A 409 -5.36 3.82 1.69
C LYS A 409 -5.06 2.37 1.98
N ILE A 410 -5.42 1.46 1.09
CA ILE A 410 -5.00 0.06 1.18
C ILE A 410 -3.85 -0.16 0.21
N ALA A 411 -2.67 -0.43 0.74
CA ALA A 411 -1.51 -0.76 -0.08
C ALA A 411 -1.59 -2.23 -0.54
N LEU A 412 -1.40 -2.47 -1.83
CA LEU A 412 -1.17 -3.76 -2.46
C LEU A 412 0.30 -3.89 -2.85
N LYS A 413 0.74 -5.07 -3.24
CA LYS A 413 2.14 -5.29 -3.60
C LYS A 413 2.58 -4.46 -4.81
N ASN A 414 1.70 -4.26 -5.78
CA ASN A 414 1.95 -3.52 -7.02
C ASN A 414 1.13 -2.22 -7.16
N GLY A 415 0.53 -1.70 -6.08
CA GLY A 415 -0.27 -0.48 -6.15
C GLY A 415 -1.04 -0.19 -4.87
N TYR A 416 -2.08 0.63 -4.96
CA TYR A 416 -2.96 0.89 -3.82
C TYR A 416 -4.40 1.13 -4.23
N LEU A 417 -5.33 0.90 -3.29
CA LEU A 417 -6.75 1.20 -3.43
C LEU A 417 -7.09 2.49 -2.68
N ASP A 418 -7.85 3.36 -3.35
CA ASP A 418 -8.39 4.57 -2.76
C ASP A 418 -9.76 4.90 -3.39
N ASN A 419 -10.80 5.06 -2.55
CA ASN A 419 -12.14 5.50 -2.94
C ASN A 419 -12.71 4.84 -4.22
N GLY A 420 -12.68 3.51 -4.27
CA GLY A 420 -13.24 2.71 -5.37
C GLY A 420 -12.32 2.52 -6.57
N LYS A 421 -11.11 3.07 -6.54
CA LYS A 421 -10.15 3.01 -7.65
C LYS A 421 -8.86 2.28 -7.23
N PHE A 422 -8.25 1.62 -8.20
CA PHE A 422 -6.89 1.10 -8.08
C PHE A 422 -5.90 2.05 -8.76
N TYR A 423 -4.77 2.28 -8.14
CA TYR A 423 -3.66 3.07 -8.66
C TYR A 423 -2.43 2.16 -8.75
N PRO A 424 -1.89 1.91 -9.95
CA PRO A 424 -0.75 1.03 -10.17
C PRO A 424 0.58 1.72 -9.81
N VAL A 425 0.65 2.27 -8.62
CA VAL A 425 1.83 2.95 -8.06
C VAL A 425 2.03 2.45 -6.64
N ILE A 426 3.24 2.01 -6.33
CA ILE A 426 3.57 1.53 -5.00
C ILE A 426 3.31 2.62 -3.96
N TYR A 427 2.53 2.27 -2.94
CA TYR A 427 2.24 3.19 -1.85
C TYR A 427 3.38 3.18 -0.83
N ASP A 428 4.18 4.24 -0.81
CA ASP A 428 5.40 4.35 0.00
C ASP A 428 5.20 5.09 1.35
N ASP A 429 3.99 5.65 1.60
CA ASP A 429 3.67 6.27 2.88
C ASP A 429 3.06 5.24 3.85
N PHE A 430 2.89 5.65 5.11
CA PHE A 430 2.28 4.83 6.14
C PHE A 430 0.82 4.49 5.82
N THR A 431 0.50 3.22 5.95
CA THR A 431 -0.87 2.71 6.10
C THR A 431 -0.84 1.46 6.98
N PRO A 432 -1.80 1.30 7.92
CA PRO A 432 -1.93 0.05 8.65
C PRO A 432 -2.43 -1.10 7.76
N TYR A 433 -2.97 -0.78 6.57
CA TYR A 433 -3.64 -1.71 5.67
C TYR A 433 -2.75 -2.07 4.49
N ARG A 434 -1.95 -3.12 4.60
CA ARG A 434 -1.11 -3.62 3.52
C ARG A 434 -1.43 -5.09 3.22
N ILE A 435 -1.74 -5.38 1.96
CA ILE A 435 -2.01 -6.71 1.42
C ILE A 435 -0.85 -7.09 0.50
N ASP A 436 -0.12 -8.16 0.82
CA ASP A 436 1.09 -8.59 0.08
C ASP A 436 0.75 -9.46 -1.13
N ILE A 437 -0.20 -8.97 -1.95
CA ILE A 437 -0.67 -9.64 -3.18
C ILE A 437 -0.70 -8.62 -4.31
N ASN A 438 -0.30 -9.05 -5.53
CA ASN A 438 -0.44 -8.24 -6.73
C ASN A 438 -1.91 -8.22 -7.20
N TYR A 439 -2.38 -7.08 -7.65
CA TYR A 439 -3.67 -6.93 -8.31
C TYR A 439 -3.48 -6.66 -9.80
N TYR A 440 -4.18 -7.40 -10.64
CA TYR A 440 -4.20 -7.21 -12.09
C TYR A 440 -5.65 -7.04 -12.55
N GLU A 441 -5.92 -6.04 -13.43
CA GLU A 441 -7.26 -5.79 -13.98
C GLU A 441 -7.71 -6.92 -14.92
N ASP A 442 -6.76 -7.53 -15.64
CA ASP A 442 -6.96 -8.65 -16.57
C ASP A 442 -6.46 -9.98 -15.95
N CYS A 443 -6.83 -10.23 -14.69
CA CYS A 443 -6.41 -11.44 -14.00
C CYS A 443 -7.01 -12.71 -14.63
N GLU A 444 -6.18 -13.74 -14.82
CA GLU A 444 -6.62 -15.06 -15.33
C GLU A 444 -7.57 -15.73 -14.32
N LYS A 445 -8.68 -16.26 -14.83
CA LYS A 445 -9.66 -16.99 -14.00
C LYS A 445 -9.07 -18.28 -13.48
N VAL A 446 -9.27 -18.54 -12.19
CA VAL A 446 -8.87 -19.78 -11.54
C VAL A 446 -10.10 -20.63 -11.25
N LYS A 447 -10.29 -21.69 -12.04
CA LYS A 447 -11.49 -22.52 -12.02
C LYS A 447 -11.87 -23.02 -10.62
N VAL A 448 -10.91 -23.48 -9.81
CA VAL A 448 -11.21 -23.99 -8.46
C VAL A 448 -11.80 -22.93 -7.55
N VAL A 449 -11.47 -21.64 -7.76
CA VAL A 449 -12.04 -20.50 -7.04
C VAL A 449 -13.46 -20.22 -7.50
N ASP A 450 -13.69 -20.19 -8.83
CA ASP A 450 -15.05 -20.01 -9.37
C ASP A 450 -15.98 -21.14 -8.94
N ASP A 451 -15.54 -22.40 -9.09
CA ASP A 451 -16.32 -23.60 -8.69
C ASP A 451 -16.66 -23.56 -7.18
N TYR A 452 -15.77 -23.04 -6.35
CA TYR A 452 -16.01 -22.90 -4.91
C TYR A 452 -17.06 -21.82 -4.62
N ILE A 453 -16.94 -20.64 -5.22
CA ILE A 453 -17.91 -19.54 -5.05
C ILE A 453 -19.28 -19.97 -5.57
N ASP A 454 -19.35 -20.61 -6.74
CA ASP A 454 -20.58 -21.09 -7.37
C ASP A 454 -21.30 -22.10 -6.46
N LYS A 455 -20.57 -23.01 -5.81
CA LYS A 455 -21.14 -23.94 -4.82
C LYS A 455 -21.64 -23.22 -3.57
N LEU A 456 -20.95 -22.19 -3.07
CA LEU A 456 -21.40 -21.42 -1.91
C LEU A 456 -22.71 -20.70 -2.18
N THR A 457 -22.90 -20.22 -3.40
CA THR A 457 -24.03 -19.37 -3.81
C THR A 457 -25.12 -20.13 -4.59
N ASP A 458 -25.06 -21.47 -4.61
CA ASP A 458 -25.98 -22.35 -5.37
C ASP A 458 -26.08 -21.97 -6.87
N ASN A 459 -24.96 -21.54 -7.46
CA ASN A 459 -24.83 -21.04 -8.83
C ASN A 459 -25.75 -19.83 -9.16
N ASP A 460 -26.30 -19.13 -8.16
CA ASP A 460 -27.11 -17.94 -8.37
C ASP A 460 -26.21 -16.74 -8.69
N PRO A 461 -26.36 -16.11 -9.87
CA PRO A 461 -25.47 -15.04 -10.30
C PRO A 461 -25.66 -13.73 -9.50
N GLU A 462 -26.86 -13.45 -9.01
CA GLU A 462 -27.12 -12.26 -8.18
C GLU A 462 -26.50 -12.48 -6.79
N TYR A 463 -26.64 -13.67 -6.24
CA TYR A 463 -26.01 -14.03 -4.97
C TYR A 463 -24.48 -14.06 -5.08
N LYS A 464 -23.92 -14.57 -6.19
CA LYS A 464 -22.47 -14.51 -6.46
C LYS A 464 -21.98 -13.05 -6.43
N ASN A 465 -22.68 -12.15 -7.14
CA ASN A 465 -22.33 -10.74 -7.13
C ASN A 465 -22.43 -10.12 -5.72
N LEU A 466 -23.50 -10.43 -4.98
CA LEU A 466 -23.64 -9.99 -3.59
C LEU A 466 -22.50 -10.49 -2.71
N LEU A 467 -22.12 -11.78 -2.84
CA LEU A 467 -20.98 -12.32 -2.07
C LEU A 467 -19.68 -11.59 -2.40
N LEU A 468 -19.42 -11.31 -3.69
CA LEU A 468 -18.25 -10.49 -4.07
C LEU A 468 -18.29 -9.10 -3.46
N GLU A 469 -19.46 -8.46 -3.40
CA GLU A 469 -19.64 -7.16 -2.75
C GLU A 469 -19.38 -7.24 -1.23
N VAL A 470 -19.79 -8.32 -0.57
CA VAL A 470 -19.46 -8.57 0.84
C VAL A 470 -17.95 -8.71 1.06
N LEU A 471 -17.26 -9.45 0.19
CA LEU A 471 -15.81 -9.55 0.21
C LEU A 471 -15.16 -8.17 -0.06
N GLY A 472 -15.64 -7.45 -1.07
CA GLY A 472 -15.19 -6.10 -1.39
C GLY A 472 -15.44 -5.07 -0.29
N HIS A 473 -16.48 -5.25 0.54
CA HIS A 473 -16.79 -4.38 1.66
C HIS A 473 -15.64 -4.36 2.70
N THR A 474 -14.85 -5.44 2.79
CA THR A 474 -13.66 -5.49 3.66
C THR A 474 -12.57 -4.50 3.24
N LEU A 475 -12.55 -4.10 1.97
CA LEU A 475 -11.59 -3.15 1.40
C LEU A 475 -12.04 -1.68 1.53
N ILE A 476 -13.19 -1.39 2.16
CA ILE A 476 -13.67 -0.03 2.34
C ILE A 476 -13.13 0.53 3.67
N VAL A 477 -12.20 1.47 3.59
CA VAL A 477 -11.59 2.16 4.75
C VAL A 477 -12.05 3.62 4.87
N ASN A 478 -12.81 4.13 3.90
CA ASN A 478 -13.48 5.43 4.00
C ASN A 478 -14.72 5.30 4.88
N SER A 479 -14.70 5.91 6.06
CA SER A 479 -15.76 5.78 7.07
C SER A 479 -17.10 6.40 6.62
N GLU A 480 -17.08 7.46 5.81
CA GLU A 480 -18.31 8.10 5.31
C GLU A 480 -18.99 7.20 4.30
N PHE A 481 -18.24 6.68 3.33
CA PHE A 481 -18.78 5.74 2.35
C PHE A 481 -19.25 4.44 3.00
N LYS A 482 -18.44 3.87 3.91
CA LYS A 482 -18.78 2.63 4.61
C LYS A 482 -20.04 2.76 5.46
N ARG A 483 -20.29 3.94 6.04
CA ARG A 483 -21.52 4.25 6.77
C ARG A 483 -22.77 4.14 5.89
N ALA A 484 -22.68 4.56 4.61
CA ALA A 484 -23.79 4.47 3.68
C ALA A 484 -24.16 3.03 3.33
N VAL A 485 -23.18 2.14 3.25
CA VAL A 485 -23.35 0.68 3.03
C VAL A 485 -23.20 -0.12 4.31
N GLY A 486 -23.46 0.48 5.47
CA GLY A 486 -23.18 -0.06 6.81
C GLY A 486 -23.99 -1.31 7.13
N LYS A 487 -23.33 -2.45 7.06
CA LYS A 487 -23.85 -3.77 7.39
C LYS A 487 -22.82 -4.60 8.16
N PHE A 488 -23.31 -5.63 8.85
CA PHE A 488 -22.50 -6.75 9.29
C PHE A 488 -23.09 -8.06 8.74
N PHE A 489 -22.27 -9.06 8.56
CA PHE A 489 -22.57 -10.24 7.77
C PHE A 489 -22.50 -11.49 8.63
N ILE A 490 -23.43 -12.40 8.43
CA ILE A 490 -23.46 -13.72 9.08
C ILE A 490 -23.59 -14.80 8.00
N PHE A 491 -22.52 -15.58 7.81
CA PHE A 491 -22.56 -16.76 6.97
C PHE A 491 -23.22 -17.89 7.73
N ILE A 492 -24.34 -18.38 7.24
CA ILE A 492 -25.13 -19.41 7.92
C ILE A 492 -25.24 -20.68 7.07
N GLY A 493 -25.29 -21.82 7.73
CA GLY A 493 -25.53 -23.13 7.11
C GLY A 493 -25.04 -24.25 8.00
N ASP A 494 -25.41 -25.48 7.67
CA ASP A 494 -25.03 -26.68 8.41
C ASP A 494 -23.51 -26.90 8.43
N GLY A 495 -23.01 -27.75 9.30
CA GLY A 495 -21.59 -28.09 9.36
C GLY A 495 -21.05 -28.62 8.03
N GLY A 496 -19.82 -28.29 7.67
CA GLY A 496 -19.16 -28.79 6.45
C GLY A 496 -19.54 -28.09 5.14
N ASN A 497 -20.18 -26.92 5.18
CA ASN A 497 -20.59 -26.16 3.98
C ASN A 497 -19.62 -25.06 3.54
N GLY A 498 -18.38 -25.12 3.99
CA GLY A 498 -17.31 -24.22 3.51
C GLY A 498 -17.20 -22.86 4.21
N LYS A 499 -18.03 -22.52 5.20
CA LYS A 499 -17.96 -21.24 5.95
C LYS A 499 -16.58 -20.97 6.54
N GLY A 500 -16.05 -21.93 7.32
CA GLY A 500 -14.71 -21.79 7.92
C GLY A 500 -13.60 -21.65 6.87
N THR A 501 -13.71 -22.40 5.77
CA THR A 501 -12.79 -22.27 4.62
C THR A 501 -12.82 -20.85 4.04
N LEU A 502 -14.01 -20.25 3.90
CA LEU A 502 -14.14 -18.88 3.40
C LEU A 502 -13.52 -17.87 4.36
N LEU A 503 -13.72 -18.03 5.68
CA LEU A 503 -13.06 -17.15 6.67
C LEU A 503 -11.53 -17.25 6.58
N GLU A 504 -11.00 -18.46 6.44
CA GLU A 504 -9.54 -18.67 6.30
C GLU A 504 -9.00 -18.03 5.02
N ILE A 505 -9.71 -18.15 3.90
CA ILE A 505 -9.35 -17.49 2.64
C ILE A 505 -9.39 -15.96 2.81
N ILE A 506 -10.41 -15.39 3.45
CA ILE A 506 -10.49 -13.95 3.71
C ILE A 506 -9.29 -13.50 4.56
N ALA A 507 -8.92 -14.26 5.60
CA ALA A 507 -7.77 -13.96 6.44
C ALA A 507 -6.44 -14.02 5.67
N GLU A 508 -6.31 -14.98 4.76
CA GLU A 508 -5.10 -15.12 3.94
C GLU A 508 -4.97 -13.99 2.90
N ILE A 509 -6.07 -13.62 2.25
CA ILE A 509 -6.10 -12.51 1.26
C ILE A 509 -5.82 -11.16 1.93
N LEU A 510 -6.53 -10.86 3.01
CA LEU A 510 -6.36 -9.59 3.70
C LEU A 510 -5.02 -9.49 4.44
N GLY A 511 -4.42 -10.64 4.77
CA GLY A 511 -3.27 -10.75 5.67
C GLY A 511 -3.71 -10.83 7.14
N ARG A 512 -3.11 -11.75 7.89
CA ARG A 512 -3.48 -12.00 9.31
C ARG A 512 -3.30 -10.78 10.21
N ASP A 513 -2.37 -9.88 9.87
CA ASP A 513 -2.17 -8.62 10.59
C ASP A 513 -3.32 -7.61 10.38
N ASN A 514 -4.09 -7.75 9.31
CA ASN A 514 -5.22 -6.88 8.96
C ASN A 514 -6.58 -7.41 9.43
N VAL A 515 -6.60 -8.55 10.10
CA VAL A 515 -7.85 -9.15 10.62
C VAL A 515 -7.78 -9.37 12.13
N CYS A 516 -8.93 -9.54 12.74
CA CYS A 516 -9.08 -10.04 14.10
C CYS A 516 -10.19 -11.10 14.17
N PHE A 517 -10.23 -11.87 15.27
CA PHE A 517 -11.08 -13.03 15.44
C PHE A 517 -11.87 -12.93 16.76
N LEU A 518 -12.60 -11.83 16.94
CA LEU A 518 -13.35 -11.55 18.15
C LEU A 518 -14.78 -12.05 18.02
N SER A 519 -15.26 -12.69 19.08
CA SER A 519 -16.68 -13.02 19.20
C SER A 519 -17.52 -11.76 19.40
N ILE A 520 -18.84 -11.86 19.24
CA ILE A 520 -19.75 -10.73 19.51
C ILE A 520 -19.60 -10.24 20.96
N LYS A 521 -19.40 -11.14 21.91
CA LYS A 521 -19.21 -10.80 23.34
C LYS A 521 -17.89 -10.07 23.57
N ASP A 522 -16.81 -10.51 22.92
CA ASP A 522 -15.52 -9.83 23.01
C ASP A 522 -15.59 -8.42 22.41
N LEU A 523 -16.32 -8.24 21.32
CA LEU A 523 -16.56 -6.92 20.75
C LEU A 523 -17.36 -6.00 21.69
N ALA A 524 -18.25 -6.56 22.49
CA ALA A 524 -19.05 -5.83 23.48
C ALA A 524 -18.31 -5.57 24.81
N ASP A 525 -17.14 -6.20 24.99
CA ASP A 525 -16.24 -5.95 26.11
C ASP A 525 -15.23 -4.87 25.72
N ASP A 526 -15.21 -3.77 26.46
CA ASP A 526 -14.33 -2.62 26.18
C ASP A 526 -12.83 -2.96 26.23
N ARG A 527 -12.44 -4.05 26.90
CA ARG A 527 -11.05 -4.53 27.00
C ARG A 527 -10.54 -5.15 25.71
N TYR A 528 -11.42 -5.82 24.95
CA TYR A 528 -11.04 -6.52 23.71
C TYR A 528 -11.39 -5.73 22.45
N SER A 529 -12.43 -4.90 22.51
CA SER A 529 -12.91 -4.13 21.36
C SER A 529 -11.87 -3.16 20.77
N SER A 530 -10.86 -2.77 21.55
CA SER A 530 -9.73 -1.96 21.03
C SER A 530 -8.92 -2.67 19.93
N SER A 531 -8.96 -4.01 19.90
CA SER A 531 -8.20 -4.82 18.92
C SER A 531 -8.70 -4.69 17.49
N ILE A 532 -9.90 -4.12 17.26
CA ILE A 532 -10.40 -3.88 15.89
C ILE A 532 -9.80 -2.66 15.21
N ARG A 533 -9.08 -1.82 15.97
CA ARG A 533 -8.42 -0.64 15.39
C ARG A 533 -7.39 -1.07 14.34
N GLY A 534 -7.41 -0.42 13.17
CA GLY A 534 -6.48 -0.71 12.09
C GLY A 534 -6.68 -2.10 11.46
N LYS A 535 -7.87 -2.71 11.63
CA LYS A 535 -8.22 -3.98 11.01
C LYS A 535 -9.25 -3.78 9.89
N LEU A 536 -9.07 -4.51 8.79
CA LEU A 536 -9.99 -4.52 7.65
C LEU A 536 -11.25 -5.34 7.94
N ALA A 537 -11.09 -6.48 8.63
CA ALA A 537 -12.20 -7.35 8.99
C ALA A 537 -12.04 -7.95 10.39
N ASN A 538 -13.18 -8.21 11.03
CA ASN A 538 -13.30 -9.15 12.15
C ASN A 538 -13.99 -10.42 11.65
N LEU A 539 -13.35 -11.55 11.83
CA LEU A 539 -13.79 -12.87 11.38
C LEU A 539 -14.14 -13.71 12.60
N GLY A 540 -15.36 -13.53 13.12
CA GLY A 540 -15.86 -14.28 14.27
C GLY A 540 -16.37 -15.65 13.85
N ASP A 541 -15.77 -16.71 14.37
CA ASP A 541 -16.20 -18.06 14.07
C ASP A 541 -17.27 -18.54 15.05
N ASP A 542 -18.15 -19.41 14.55
CA ASP A 542 -19.23 -20.16 15.21
C ASP A 542 -19.96 -19.42 16.35
N LEU A 543 -20.90 -18.58 15.94
CA LEU A 543 -21.83 -17.99 16.91
C LEU A 543 -22.66 -19.10 17.53
N GLN A 544 -22.36 -19.44 18.80
CA GLN A 544 -23.12 -20.39 19.57
C GLN A 544 -24.57 -19.89 19.79
N ASP A 545 -25.49 -20.77 20.15
CA ASP A 545 -26.93 -20.54 20.40
C ASP A 545 -27.25 -19.48 21.48
N GLN A 546 -26.42 -18.45 21.62
CA GLN A 546 -26.59 -17.40 22.58
C GLN A 546 -27.34 -16.21 21.96
N SER A 547 -28.42 -15.83 22.59
CA SER A 547 -29.16 -14.63 22.21
C SER A 547 -28.27 -13.38 22.31
N ILE A 548 -28.25 -12.56 21.24
CA ILE A 548 -27.56 -11.27 21.19
C ILE A 548 -28.39 -10.28 22.01
N ASN A 549 -27.83 -9.78 23.11
CA ASN A 549 -28.49 -8.79 23.96
C ASN A 549 -28.38 -7.35 23.42
N ASP A 550 -29.07 -6.40 24.03
CA ASP A 550 -29.10 -4.99 23.56
C ASP A 550 -27.72 -4.32 23.61
N LYS A 551 -26.86 -4.68 24.56
CA LYS A 551 -25.50 -4.13 24.67
C LYS A 551 -24.62 -4.62 23.47
N ASP A 552 -24.67 -5.92 23.22
CA ASP A 552 -23.95 -6.54 22.10
C ASP A 552 -24.41 -5.92 20.78
N MET A 553 -25.72 -5.78 20.61
CA MET A 553 -26.31 -5.20 19.41
C MET A 553 -25.92 -3.74 19.20
N LYS A 554 -25.85 -2.95 20.28
CA LYS A 554 -25.41 -1.55 20.21
C LYS A 554 -23.98 -1.44 19.64
N VAL A 555 -23.08 -2.31 20.09
CA VAL A 555 -21.69 -2.33 19.60
C VAL A 555 -21.61 -2.74 18.12
N LEU A 556 -22.32 -3.81 17.73
CA LEU A 556 -22.38 -4.24 16.31
C LEU A 556 -22.91 -3.13 15.42
N LYS A 557 -23.94 -2.39 15.85
CA LYS A 557 -24.48 -1.24 15.12
C LYS A 557 -23.44 -0.13 14.98
N ASN A 558 -22.78 0.25 16.05
CA ASN A 558 -21.80 1.33 16.05
C ASN A 558 -20.63 1.01 15.10
N ILE A 559 -20.12 -0.23 15.16
CA ILE A 559 -19.04 -0.67 14.27
C ILE A 559 -19.51 -0.68 12.81
N SER A 560 -20.69 -1.27 12.53
CA SER A 560 -21.20 -1.37 11.15
C SER A 560 -21.50 -0.02 10.50
N THR A 561 -21.80 1.01 11.29
CA THR A 561 -22.05 2.38 10.81
C THR A 561 -20.85 3.31 11.00
N CYS A 562 -19.69 2.78 11.37
CA CYS A 562 -18.49 3.56 11.67
C CYS A 562 -18.74 4.69 12.67
N ASP A 563 -19.62 4.46 13.65
CA ASP A 563 -19.85 5.41 14.74
C ASP A 563 -18.74 5.30 15.78
N SER A 564 -18.35 6.44 16.34
CA SER A 564 -17.34 6.46 17.40
C SER A 564 -17.90 5.84 18.68
N PHE A 565 -17.13 4.98 19.31
CA PHE A 565 -17.43 4.46 20.64
C PHE A 565 -16.17 4.41 21.52
N THR A 566 -16.37 4.35 22.82
CA THR A 566 -15.29 4.31 23.80
C THR A 566 -14.87 2.88 24.04
N THR A 567 -13.57 2.65 24.00
CA THR A 567 -12.93 1.37 24.36
C THR A 567 -11.73 1.64 25.27
N ARG A 568 -11.22 0.60 25.91
CA ARG A 568 -10.12 0.72 26.86
C ARG A 568 -9.17 -0.48 26.73
N ARG A 569 -7.88 -0.22 26.69
CA ARG A 569 -6.88 -1.28 26.90
C ARG A 569 -6.60 -1.46 28.39
N LEU A 570 -6.18 -2.67 28.76
CA LEU A 570 -5.74 -2.94 30.12
C LEU A 570 -4.66 -1.92 30.53
N TYR A 571 -4.87 -1.29 31.70
CA TYR A 571 -3.96 -0.31 32.28
C TYR A 571 -3.74 0.98 31.45
N LYS A 572 -4.66 1.31 30.53
CA LYS A 572 -4.66 2.59 29.79
C LYS A 572 -5.97 3.34 29.99
N ASP A 573 -5.94 4.64 29.76
CA ASP A 573 -7.12 5.49 29.78
C ASP A 573 -8.09 5.11 28.66
N PRO A 574 -9.40 5.31 28.87
CA PRO A 574 -10.40 5.09 27.83
C PRO A 574 -10.15 5.99 26.62
N GLU A 575 -10.27 5.42 25.44
CA GLU A 575 -10.08 6.13 24.18
C GLU A 575 -11.30 5.99 23.26
N LYS A 576 -11.54 6.99 22.40
CA LYS A 576 -12.55 6.92 21.35
C LYS A 576 -11.93 6.37 20.09
N ILE A 577 -12.56 5.33 19.52
CA ILE A 577 -12.20 4.79 18.21
C ILE A 577 -13.37 4.96 17.23
N LYS A 578 -13.04 5.11 15.96
CA LYS A 578 -13.97 5.12 14.83
C LYS A 578 -13.56 4.05 13.83
N PRO A 579 -13.91 2.77 14.07
CA PRO A 579 -13.43 1.67 13.25
C PRO A 579 -14.13 1.65 11.90
N THR A 580 -13.37 1.21 10.88
CA THR A 580 -13.90 0.88 9.56
C THR A 580 -13.84 -0.63 9.30
N THR A 581 -13.75 -1.41 10.36
CA THR A 581 -13.65 -2.87 10.31
C THR A 581 -14.96 -3.50 9.84
N THR A 582 -14.91 -4.38 8.84
CA THR A 582 -16.07 -5.19 8.42
C THR A 582 -16.27 -6.33 9.39
N LEU A 583 -17.49 -6.48 9.91
CA LEU A 583 -17.83 -7.58 10.78
C LEU A 583 -18.42 -8.74 9.97
N ILE A 584 -17.77 -9.89 10.04
CA ILE A 584 -18.19 -11.15 9.43
C ILE A 584 -18.21 -12.22 10.51
N PHE A 585 -19.31 -12.94 10.63
CA PHE A 585 -19.46 -14.04 11.57
C PHE A 585 -19.94 -15.29 10.84
N THR A 586 -19.73 -16.46 11.45
CA THR A 586 -20.36 -17.71 11.00
C THR A 586 -21.34 -18.22 12.03
N SER A 587 -22.33 -18.97 11.58
CA SER A 587 -23.27 -19.67 12.47
C SER A 587 -23.77 -20.96 11.82
N ASN A 588 -24.03 -21.98 12.64
CA ASN A 588 -24.70 -23.20 12.22
C ASN A 588 -26.21 -23.10 12.44
N HIS A 589 -26.68 -22.13 13.22
CA HIS A 589 -28.07 -21.95 13.58
C HIS A 589 -28.49 -20.50 13.45
N LEU A 590 -29.80 -20.29 13.25
CA LEU A 590 -30.39 -18.95 13.28
C LEU A 590 -30.40 -18.41 14.72
N ILE A 591 -29.64 -17.35 14.96
CA ILE A 591 -29.48 -16.77 16.29
C ILE A 591 -30.70 -15.93 16.63
N LYS A 592 -31.33 -16.20 17.78
CA LYS A 592 -32.41 -15.36 18.34
C LYS A 592 -31.80 -14.02 18.77
N SER A 593 -32.28 -12.92 18.21
CA SER A 593 -31.92 -11.56 18.65
C SER A 593 -33.05 -10.95 19.48
N PHE A 594 -32.72 -10.30 20.58
CA PHE A 594 -33.72 -9.54 21.38
C PHE A 594 -34.13 -8.27 20.64
N GLU A 595 -33.27 -7.66 19.85
CA GLU A 595 -33.62 -6.51 19.03
C GLU A 595 -34.19 -6.95 17.68
N LYS A 596 -35.46 -6.64 17.44
CA LYS A 596 -36.22 -7.07 16.26
C LYS A 596 -36.65 -5.89 15.38
N GLY A 597 -36.24 -4.66 15.76
CA GLY A 597 -36.64 -3.42 15.11
C GLY A 597 -36.03 -3.21 13.72
N LYS A 598 -36.60 -2.26 12.96
CA LYS A 598 -36.12 -1.85 11.62
C LYS A 598 -34.63 -1.50 11.60
N SER A 599 -34.09 -0.99 12.72
CA SER A 599 -32.69 -0.63 12.87
C SER A 599 -31.75 -1.85 12.79
N TYR A 600 -32.13 -2.99 13.35
CA TYR A 600 -31.41 -4.25 13.26
C TYR A 600 -31.50 -4.84 11.87
N ARG A 601 -32.72 -4.98 11.32
CA ARG A 601 -32.97 -5.61 10.03
C ARG A 601 -32.18 -4.98 8.89
N ARG A 602 -32.05 -3.64 8.88
CA ARG A 602 -31.29 -2.95 7.82
C ARG A 602 -29.78 -3.12 7.92
N ARG A 603 -29.24 -3.58 9.07
CA ARG A 603 -27.79 -3.71 9.32
C ARG A 603 -27.28 -5.13 9.26
N VAL A 604 -28.06 -6.11 9.69
CA VAL A 604 -27.68 -7.52 9.58
C VAL A 604 -27.96 -8.02 8.16
N MET A 605 -27.05 -8.82 7.63
CA MET A 605 -27.26 -9.58 6.40
C MET A 605 -26.86 -11.03 6.65
N TRP A 606 -27.85 -11.91 6.63
CA TRP A 606 -27.66 -13.35 6.68
C TRP A 606 -27.40 -13.86 5.28
N LEU A 607 -26.36 -14.66 5.12
CA LEU A 607 -25.88 -15.20 3.85
C LEU A 607 -25.89 -16.72 3.93
N PRO A 608 -26.92 -17.40 3.41
CA PRO A 608 -27.02 -18.85 3.47
C PRO A 608 -25.98 -19.51 2.57
N MET A 609 -25.16 -20.41 3.13
CA MET A 609 -24.11 -21.15 2.40
C MET A 609 -24.64 -22.52 1.97
N TYR A 610 -24.68 -22.75 0.66
CA TYR A 610 -25.33 -23.93 0.06
C TYR A 610 -24.36 -25.07 -0.27
N SER A 611 -23.04 -24.85 -0.19
CA SER A 611 -22.07 -25.90 -0.48
C SER A 611 -22.28 -27.13 0.39
N LYS A 612 -22.26 -28.32 -0.24
CA LYS A 612 -22.25 -29.60 0.46
C LYS A 612 -20.96 -30.33 0.12
N VAL A 613 -20.19 -30.65 1.15
CA VAL A 613 -18.93 -31.40 1.01
C VAL A 613 -19.21 -32.87 1.15
N GLU A 614 -19.26 -33.61 0.02
CA GLU A 614 -19.43 -35.06 0.01
C GLU A 614 -18.16 -35.79 0.46
N LYS A 615 -16.98 -35.25 0.11
CA LYS A 615 -15.68 -35.82 0.45
C LYS A 615 -14.72 -34.69 0.87
N VAL A 616 -14.16 -34.83 2.07
CA VAL A 616 -13.17 -33.88 2.59
C VAL A 616 -11.86 -34.04 1.82
N ASP A 617 -11.40 -32.93 1.20
CA ASP A 617 -10.07 -32.80 0.60
C ASP A 617 -9.17 -32.05 1.58
N PRO A 618 -8.17 -32.69 2.21
CA PRO A 618 -7.29 -32.04 3.19
C PRO A 618 -6.41 -30.93 2.58
N TYR A 619 -6.25 -30.93 1.25
CA TYR A 619 -5.46 -29.94 0.52
C TYR A 619 -6.32 -28.87 -0.17
N PHE A 620 -7.62 -28.82 0.13
CA PHE A 620 -8.55 -27.93 -0.56
C PHE A 620 -8.17 -26.45 -0.36
N ILE A 621 -7.86 -26.05 0.87
CA ILE A 621 -7.41 -24.67 1.18
C ILE A 621 -6.12 -24.36 0.41
N SER A 622 -5.16 -25.27 0.39
CA SER A 622 -3.90 -25.06 -0.34
C SER A 622 -4.10 -24.84 -1.85
N LYS A 623 -5.14 -25.50 -2.44
CA LYS A 623 -5.49 -25.26 -3.85
C LYS A 623 -6.11 -23.88 -4.08
N LEU A 624 -6.84 -23.36 -3.09
CA LEU A 624 -7.47 -22.03 -3.12
C LEU A 624 -6.52 -20.89 -2.73
N THR A 625 -5.33 -21.20 -2.22
CA THR A 625 -4.34 -20.21 -1.75
C THR A 625 -3.00 -20.30 -2.49
N THR A 626 -2.97 -20.89 -3.68
CA THR A 626 -1.82 -20.78 -4.59
C THR A 626 -1.63 -19.31 -5.01
N GLU A 627 -0.44 -18.90 -5.40
CA GLU A 627 -0.14 -17.53 -5.81
C GLU A 627 -1.13 -17.00 -6.86
N LYS A 628 -1.38 -17.77 -7.92
CA LYS A 628 -2.39 -17.42 -8.94
C LYS A 628 -3.81 -17.33 -8.37
N ALA A 629 -4.15 -18.19 -7.43
CA ALA A 629 -5.47 -18.15 -6.79
C ALA A 629 -5.60 -16.91 -5.90
N LEU A 630 -4.55 -16.52 -5.17
CA LEU A 630 -4.52 -15.32 -4.35
C LEU A 630 -4.67 -14.06 -5.22
N GLU A 631 -3.99 -13.99 -6.37
CA GLU A 631 -4.15 -12.89 -7.34
C GLU A 631 -5.56 -12.85 -7.92
N TYR A 632 -6.17 -13.99 -8.20
CA TYR A 632 -7.56 -14.05 -8.66
C TYR A 632 -8.55 -13.68 -7.54
N TRP A 633 -8.31 -14.10 -6.30
CA TRP A 633 -9.14 -13.69 -5.17
C TRP A 633 -9.11 -12.18 -4.95
N ILE A 634 -7.92 -11.56 -4.92
CA ILE A 634 -7.84 -10.10 -4.75
C ILE A 634 -8.51 -9.37 -5.93
N PHE A 635 -8.45 -9.90 -7.15
CA PHE A 635 -9.22 -9.39 -8.28
C PHE A 635 -10.72 -9.43 -7.99
N LEU A 636 -11.27 -10.53 -7.45
CA LEU A 636 -12.68 -10.66 -7.10
C LEU A 636 -13.08 -9.72 -5.96
N PHE A 637 -12.24 -9.57 -4.92
CA PHE A 637 -12.46 -8.60 -3.84
C PHE A 637 -12.51 -7.16 -4.37
N VAL A 638 -11.56 -6.78 -5.23
CA VAL A 638 -11.53 -5.44 -5.83
C VAL A 638 -12.69 -5.24 -6.80
N LYS A 639 -13.14 -6.27 -7.50
CA LYS A 639 -14.35 -6.22 -8.32
C LYS A 639 -15.57 -5.88 -7.46
N GLY A 640 -15.80 -6.59 -6.35
CA GLY A 640 -16.90 -6.28 -5.42
C GLY A 640 -16.78 -4.89 -4.80
N TYR A 641 -15.56 -4.47 -4.44
CA TYR A 641 -15.25 -3.13 -3.96
C TYR A 641 -15.63 -2.03 -4.97
N LYS A 642 -15.23 -2.18 -6.25
CA LYS A 642 -15.60 -1.26 -7.34
C LYS A 642 -17.11 -1.25 -7.57
N MET A 643 -17.79 -2.41 -7.49
CA MET A 643 -19.25 -2.50 -7.62
C MET A 643 -19.96 -1.71 -6.52
N LEU A 644 -19.56 -1.83 -5.26
CA LEU A 644 -20.13 -1.07 -4.16
C LEU A 644 -19.93 0.44 -4.32
N TYR A 645 -18.74 0.89 -4.70
CA TYR A 645 -18.50 2.32 -4.94
C TYR A 645 -19.31 2.88 -6.11
N SER A 646 -19.58 2.07 -7.12
CA SER A 646 -20.42 2.46 -8.27
C SER A 646 -21.90 2.54 -7.92
N LYS A 647 -22.45 1.50 -7.24
CA LYS A 647 -23.88 1.37 -6.96
C LYS A 647 -24.30 2.07 -5.67
N ARG A 648 -23.42 2.16 -4.67
CA ARG A 648 -23.66 2.64 -3.30
C ARG A 648 -24.68 1.80 -2.52
N GLU A 649 -24.95 0.61 -2.99
CA GLU A 649 -25.86 -0.37 -2.37
C GLU A 649 -25.42 -1.78 -2.75
N PHE A 650 -25.86 -2.77 -1.98
CA PHE A 650 -25.63 -4.17 -2.29
C PHE A 650 -26.57 -4.67 -3.37
N THR A 651 -26.10 -5.62 -4.18
CA THR A 651 -26.91 -6.31 -5.16
C THR A 651 -28.11 -6.96 -4.49
N ASN A 652 -29.27 -6.77 -5.09
CA ASN A 652 -30.53 -7.33 -4.62
C ASN A 652 -30.65 -8.80 -5.09
N SER A 653 -30.27 -9.77 -4.22
CA SER A 653 -30.41 -11.20 -4.49
C SER A 653 -31.74 -11.71 -3.96
N GLY A 654 -32.57 -12.25 -4.85
CA GLY A 654 -33.88 -12.80 -4.50
C GLY A 654 -33.78 -13.93 -3.47
N VAL A 655 -32.78 -14.78 -3.59
CA VAL A 655 -32.53 -15.91 -2.66
C VAL A 655 -32.18 -15.41 -1.26
N VAL A 656 -31.24 -14.47 -1.18
CA VAL A 656 -30.77 -13.93 0.11
C VAL A 656 -31.86 -13.10 0.78
N ASN A 657 -32.62 -12.32 0.00
CA ASN A 657 -33.74 -11.51 0.56
C ASN A 657 -34.84 -12.40 1.13
N LYS A 658 -35.26 -13.42 0.39
CA LYS A 658 -36.26 -14.37 0.87
C LYS A 658 -35.81 -15.06 2.16
N PHE A 659 -34.52 -15.45 2.23
CA PHE A 659 -33.95 -16.02 3.46
C PHE A 659 -34.00 -15.03 4.64
N ASN A 660 -33.58 -13.79 4.44
CA ASN A 660 -33.60 -12.76 5.47
C ASN A 660 -35.02 -12.41 5.93
N GLU A 661 -35.98 -12.34 5.01
CA GLU A 661 -37.38 -12.11 5.32
C GLU A 661 -37.96 -13.25 6.20
N ASN A 662 -37.71 -14.50 5.82
CA ASN A 662 -38.13 -15.66 6.60
C ASN A 662 -37.50 -15.64 8.01
N TYR A 663 -36.21 -15.39 8.10
CA TYR A 663 -35.50 -15.23 9.39
C TYR A 663 -36.17 -14.16 10.27
N HIS A 664 -36.48 -13.00 9.70
CA HIS A 664 -37.10 -11.91 10.45
C HIS A 664 -38.54 -12.25 10.91
N LYS A 665 -39.28 -13.00 10.10
CA LYS A 665 -40.61 -13.51 10.49
C LYS A 665 -40.51 -14.51 11.64
N GLU A 666 -39.63 -15.51 11.51
CA GLU A 666 -39.43 -16.52 12.56
C GLU A 666 -38.87 -15.92 13.86
N ASN A 667 -38.01 -14.92 13.76
CA ASN A 667 -37.44 -14.24 14.93
C ASN A 667 -38.42 -13.26 15.62
N ASN A 668 -39.51 -12.86 14.97
CA ASN A 668 -40.53 -12.02 15.49
C ASN A 668 -41.91 -12.73 15.51
N PRO A 669 -42.32 -13.33 16.64
CA PRO A 669 -43.57 -14.09 16.78
C PRO A 669 -44.82 -13.29 16.37
N ALA A 670 -44.78 -11.97 16.40
CA ALA A 670 -45.91 -11.14 16.00
C ALA A 670 -46.24 -11.28 14.51
N PHE A 671 -45.24 -11.48 13.63
CA PHE A 671 -45.50 -11.72 12.21
C PHE A 671 -46.14 -13.07 11.97
N LEU A 672 -45.75 -14.11 12.73
CA LEU A 672 -46.39 -15.44 12.68
C LEU A 672 -47.82 -15.34 13.21
N TYR A 673 -48.06 -14.61 14.31
CA TYR A 673 -49.38 -14.39 14.84
C TYR A 673 -50.36 -13.70 13.87
N ILE A 674 -49.87 -12.77 13.04
CA ILE A 674 -50.70 -12.04 12.08
C ILE A 674 -50.72 -12.66 10.70
N GLU A 675 -50.00 -13.77 10.45
CA GLU A 675 -49.82 -14.34 9.10
C GLU A 675 -51.17 -14.75 8.49
N ASP A 676 -51.99 -15.49 9.23
CA ASP A 676 -53.30 -15.99 8.81
C ASP A 676 -54.47 -15.05 9.15
N LYS A 677 -54.16 -13.83 9.64
CA LYS A 677 -55.17 -12.83 9.99
C LYS A 677 -55.33 -11.74 8.93
N THR A 678 -56.47 -11.12 8.95
CA THR A 678 -56.84 -9.99 8.09
C THR A 678 -56.80 -8.67 8.84
N ILE A 679 -56.83 -7.55 8.11
CA ILE A 679 -56.85 -6.23 8.76
C ILE A 679 -58.09 -6.06 9.67
N ASP A 680 -59.24 -6.67 9.35
CA ASP A 680 -60.49 -6.57 10.10
C ASP A 680 -60.41 -7.21 11.49
N ASP A 681 -59.49 -8.12 11.70
CA ASP A 681 -59.20 -8.69 13.02
C ASP A 681 -58.62 -7.68 13.99
N PHE A 682 -58.11 -6.57 13.46
CA PHE A 682 -57.38 -5.57 14.26
C PHE A 682 -57.96 -4.15 14.12
N LEU A 683 -58.47 -3.77 12.95
CA LEU A 683 -58.99 -2.43 12.69
C LEU A 683 -60.14 -2.12 13.60
N HIS A 684 -60.04 -1.00 14.33
CA HIS A 684 -61.01 -0.54 15.32
C HIS A 684 -61.23 -1.46 16.53
N LYS A 685 -60.40 -2.50 16.68
CA LYS A 685 -60.45 -3.35 17.88
C LYS A 685 -59.69 -2.70 19.05
N PRO A 686 -60.19 -2.92 20.32
CA PRO A 686 -59.51 -2.42 21.48
C PRO A 686 -58.07 -2.95 21.60
N VAL A 687 -57.10 -2.05 21.81
CA VAL A 687 -55.70 -2.37 21.91
C VAL A 687 -55.43 -3.44 23.00
N ASN A 688 -56.14 -3.35 24.15
CA ASN A 688 -55.99 -4.32 25.21
C ASN A 688 -56.50 -5.69 24.86
N ALA A 689 -57.59 -5.82 24.11
CA ALA A 689 -58.14 -7.09 23.66
C ALA A 689 -57.16 -7.80 22.68
N VAL A 690 -56.65 -7.04 21.71
CA VAL A 690 -55.67 -7.54 20.73
C VAL A 690 -54.36 -7.95 21.42
N ASN A 691 -53.88 -7.15 22.37
CA ASN A 691 -52.69 -7.47 23.14
C ASN A 691 -52.85 -8.75 23.98
N TRP A 692 -54.05 -8.95 24.57
CA TRP A 692 -54.36 -10.14 25.36
C TRP A 692 -54.42 -11.38 24.44
N ASP A 693 -55.09 -11.29 23.29
CA ASP A 693 -55.18 -12.40 22.36
C ASP A 693 -53.79 -12.83 21.83
N TYR A 694 -52.94 -11.85 21.53
CA TYR A 694 -51.54 -12.11 21.20
C TYR A 694 -50.74 -12.76 22.32
N GLU A 695 -50.92 -12.33 23.55
CA GLU A 695 -50.27 -12.90 24.73
C GLU A 695 -50.69 -14.36 24.95
N VAL A 696 -51.99 -14.68 24.80
CA VAL A 696 -52.52 -16.03 24.87
C VAL A 696 -51.91 -16.91 23.74
N TRP A 697 -51.81 -16.37 22.53
CA TRP A 697 -51.20 -17.06 21.40
C TRP A 697 -49.71 -17.32 21.65
N CYS A 698 -48.95 -16.33 22.15
CA CYS A 698 -47.55 -16.50 22.50
C CYS A 698 -47.35 -17.61 23.55
N ASN A 699 -48.15 -17.62 24.60
CA ASN A 699 -48.05 -18.61 25.67
C ASN A 699 -48.38 -20.05 25.17
N ARG A 700 -49.32 -20.17 24.22
CA ARG A 700 -49.66 -21.50 23.61
C ARG A 700 -48.56 -22.03 22.70
N ASN A 701 -47.72 -21.16 22.14
CA ASN A 701 -46.71 -21.52 21.18
C ASN A 701 -45.27 -21.34 21.74
N ASP A 702 -45.13 -21.23 23.05
CA ASP A 702 -43.84 -21.05 23.78
C ASP A 702 -43.00 -19.85 23.31
N TYR A 703 -43.67 -18.77 22.88
CA TYR A 703 -42.99 -17.52 22.56
C TYR A 703 -43.05 -16.50 23.70
N SER A 704 -41.98 -15.71 23.86
CA SER A 704 -42.02 -14.55 24.75
C SER A 704 -42.92 -13.45 24.16
N CYS A 705 -43.91 -12.98 24.93
CA CYS A 705 -44.83 -11.93 24.46
C CYS A 705 -44.17 -10.54 24.57
N ASN A 706 -44.11 -9.80 23.45
CA ASN A 706 -43.73 -8.40 23.43
C ASN A 706 -44.77 -7.57 22.64
N LYS A 707 -45.57 -6.81 23.34
CA LYS A 707 -46.67 -6.01 22.78
C LYS A 707 -46.19 -4.91 21.79
N ASN A 708 -44.95 -4.46 21.91
CA ASN A 708 -44.37 -3.51 20.96
C ASN A 708 -44.08 -4.14 19.60
N PHE A 709 -43.65 -5.41 19.59
CA PHE A 709 -43.45 -6.14 18.36
C PHE A 709 -44.75 -6.37 17.59
N LEU A 710 -45.84 -6.63 18.29
CA LEU A 710 -47.15 -6.70 17.66
C LEU A 710 -47.56 -5.38 17.04
N ARG A 711 -47.34 -4.25 17.72
CA ARG A 711 -47.64 -2.92 17.19
C ARG A 711 -46.82 -2.59 15.97
N GLU A 712 -45.53 -2.94 15.97
CA GLU A 712 -44.65 -2.78 14.82
C GLU A 712 -45.10 -3.63 13.63
N ALA A 713 -45.44 -4.90 13.87
CA ALA A 713 -45.91 -5.83 12.82
C ALA A 713 -47.23 -5.36 12.18
N LEU A 714 -48.19 -4.89 13.00
CA LEU A 714 -49.47 -4.36 12.55
C LEU A 714 -49.29 -3.05 11.76
N ASN A 715 -48.36 -2.20 12.20
CA ASN A 715 -48.02 -0.98 11.46
C ASN A 715 -47.36 -1.29 10.11
N GLU A 716 -46.41 -2.24 10.11
CA GLU A 716 -45.68 -2.63 8.92
C GLU A 716 -46.56 -3.31 7.88
N LYS A 717 -47.45 -4.25 8.29
CA LYS A 717 -48.29 -5.01 7.37
C LYS A 717 -49.49 -4.19 6.85
N TRP A 718 -50.11 -3.33 7.68
CA TRP A 718 -51.35 -2.64 7.36
C TRP A 718 -51.41 -1.15 7.69
N GLY A 719 -50.33 -0.54 8.16
CA GLY A 719 -50.32 0.88 8.57
C GLY A 719 -51.16 1.18 9.82
N LEU A 720 -51.39 0.16 10.69
CA LEU A 720 -52.20 0.33 11.88
C LEU A 720 -51.40 0.90 13.05
N THR A 721 -51.94 1.94 13.68
CA THR A 721 -51.38 2.51 14.92
C THR A 721 -52.34 2.29 16.09
N HIS A 722 -51.82 2.27 17.31
CA HIS A 722 -52.57 2.07 18.53
C HIS A 722 -53.04 3.41 19.21
N LEU A 723 -53.05 4.49 18.41
CA LEU A 723 -53.30 5.86 18.89
C LEU A 723 -54.73 6.29 18.71
N GLY A 724 -55.54 5.54 17.97
CA GLY A 724 -56.97 5.80 17.78
C GLY A 724 -57.76 5.68 19.09
N VAL A 725 -58.78 6.51 19.27
CA VAL A 725 -59.71 6.47 20.42
C VAL A 725 -61.15 6.41 19.94
N LYS A 726 -61.87 5.38 20.30
CA LYS A 726 -63.30 5.21 20.04
C LYS A 726 -64.09 4.98 21.31
N LYS A 727 -65.38 5.42 21.31
CA LYS A 727 -66.29 5.07 22.41
C LYS A 727 -66.83 3.64 22.19
N ILE A 728 -66.45 2.71 23.09
CA ILE A 728 -66.97 1.34 23.11
C ILE A 728 -67.68 1.17 24.43
N ASN A 729 -68.95 0.78 24.39
CA ASN A 729 -69.84 0.64 25.57
C ASN A 729 -69.86 1.90 26.45
N GLY A 730 -69.83 3.10 25.82
CA GLY A 730 -69.85 4.38 26.50
C GLY A 730 -68.51 4.87 27.05
N LEU A 731 -67.45 4.05 27.01
CA LEU A 731 -66.12 4.38 27.51
C LEU A 731 -65.11 4.69 26.36
N ALA A 732 -64.31 5.73 26.51
CA ALA A 732 -63.26 6.07 25.58
C ALA A 732 -62.17 4.98 25.63
N THR A 733 -62.01 4.21 24.56
CA THR A 733 -61.11 3.06 24.50
C THR A 733 -60.11 3.26 23.36
N ARG A 734 -58.82 2.98 23.63
CA ARG A 734 -57.80 2.98 22.57
C ARG A 734 -58.02 1.80 21.64
N VAL A 735 -57.97 2.10 20.32
CA VAL A 735 -58.17 1.11 19.26
C VAL A 735 -57.05 1.22 18.21
N PHE A 736 -56.88 0.17 17.43
CA PHE A 736 -56.03 0.24 16.23
C PHE A 736 -56.72 0.98 15.10
N GLU A 737 -56.06 1.97 14.55
CA GLU A 737 -56.55 2.75 13.37
C GLU A 737 -55.43 2.91 12.35
N ARG A 738 -55.80 3.10 11.06
CA ARG A 738 -54.82 3.44 10.03
C ARG A 738 -54.25 4.82 10.28
N THR A 739 -52.92 4.94 10.12
CA THR A 739 -52.28 6.26 10.03
C THR A 739 -52.89 7.03 8.88
N ALA A 740 -53.50 8.20 9.14
CA ALA A 740 -53.85 9.11 8.08
C ALA A 740 -52.57 9.48 7.32
N GLY A 741 -52.52 9.14 6.02
CA GLY A 741 -51.39 9.42 5.13
C GLY A 741 -51.18 10.90 4.90
#